data_5aee119564696fbb501101492d5c2b3c
#
_entry.id   5aee119564696fbb501101492d5c2b3c
#
_cell.length_a   1.000
_cell.length_b   1.000
_cell.length_c   1.000
_cell.angle_alpha   90.00
_cell.angle_beta   90.00
_cell.angle_gamma   90.00
#
_symmetry.space_group_name_H-M   'P 1'
#
loop_
_entity.id
_entity.type
_entity.pdbx_description
1 polymer ?
#
loop_
_entity_poly.entity_id
_entity_poly.type
_entity_poly.pdbx_seq_one_letter_code
_entity_poly.pdbx_strand_id
1 'polypeptide(L)'
;MEALLQLTLDFEKEYADEKRRKGFLDYSDLEHLTAKLLIGENGAPTDLASALSRRYEEIMIDEYQDVSRVQEAIFQAVSDNGRKLFMVGDVKQAIYRFRLADPEIFNEKYRTYRMKADVPCGLPGKILLRENFRSRKEILDAANSVFSSCMSDQLGDVVYDEAAALVYGAKGYANAVPLPEIRLIRVPEKDDNGLSPEKSAVEATYVAERILQLIESETPVTTSEGTRSIQFGDIAVLLRNANTIGSTYRKAFLEKGIPVVSGRGEGFFSSREISFVMCLLRVMDDPYNEVALLAVLSSPFIGFSGDELTSIRAEDRDARFYDALRKHAEASEKAASFLSLLDALRDAAPDLTMEKLLRRILTETDVLPVCSAMSDGKRRYANLMQLIGMASDFESEGFHGLHSFVHYLEKKKNKNTVPASAEGSDSAVQIMSIHHSKGLEFPVVFLCDLSRRFNMRDVSETVLVHSELGLGPKIVDQARLAQYPTLARKAIAQRIKRETLSEEMRLLYVAMTRAKERLIMTAAMDDPEKFLEKQKLSMPADDDTLEPEMLAAASTPIEWLTTAAIKDCGQTITLVCDHTEKAAFSREEATEQPESDVSSTLIEEITKKLSFVYPHTLEQNLPSKVTATELKQFEQREDREVVGLVEEREENRERKHRYFRMPDFALEKKPATGAEKGIATHLALQYMDLSKANTPEGVRSEIARLTEERYLSERQGKAVNQNSIVRLFCSELGERIRNADAVHREFRFSMLCKGSEILQTESEEEILLQGVVDCCLEENGQLVIIDYKTDSVFTEEQLAQRTAHYASQVKAYSVALTRILGKPVKETILYFLSCDRSSVVKQI
;
A
#
# COMPACT_ATOMS: atom_id res chain seq x y z
N MET A 1 -13.41 -1.89 31.12
CA MET A 1 -14.38 -2.58 30.26
C MET A 1 -15.73 -1.87 30.23
N GLU A 2 -16.31 -1.60 31.42
CA GLU A 2 -17.60 -0.90 31.54
C GLU A 2 -17.62 0.45 30.78
N ALA A 3 -16.61 1.28 30.93
CA ALA A 3 -16.49 2.53 30.21
C ALA A 3 -16.39 2.34 28.66
N LEU A 4 -15.77 1.26 28.20
CA LEU A 4 -15.71 0.94 26.78
C LEU A 4 -17.08 0.52 26.23
N LEU A 5 -17.82 -0.30 27.00
CA LEU A 5 -19.18 -0.69 26.63
C LEU A 5 -20.12 0.53 26.61
N GLN A 6 -20.03 1.40 27.61
CA GLN A 6 -20.82 2.64 27.65
C GLN A 6 -20.51 3.52 26.44
N LEU A 7 -19.21 3.72 26.12
CA LEU A 7 -18.80 4.50 24.93
C LEU A 7 -19.34 3.89 23.63
N THR A 8 -19.38 2.56 23.55
CA THR A 8 -19.94 1.88 22.34
C THR A 8 -21.44 2.13 22.21
N LEU A 9 -22.18 2.07 23.32
CA LEU A 9 -23.62 2.35 23.32
C LEU A 9 -23.92 3.83 23.00
N ASP A 10 -23.13 4.74 23.55
CA ASP A 10 -23.26 6.17 23.24
C ASP A 10 -22.96 6.44 21.76
N PHE A 11 -21.90 5.82 21.22
CA PHE A 11 -21.56 5.92 19.80
C PHE A 11 -22.67 5.34 18.91
N GLU A 12 -23.22 4.18 19.23
CA GLU A 12 -24.31 3.55 18.47
C GLU A 12 -25.52 4.49 18.39
N LYS A 13 -25.87 5.10 19.52
CA LYS A 13 -26.99 6.05 19.60
C LYS A 13 -26.73 7.28 18.74
N GLU A 14 -25.61 7.96 18.91
CA GLU A 14 -25.24 9.14 18.13
C GLU A 14 -25.15 8.84 16.64
N TYR A 15 -24.59 7.68 16.27
CA TYR A 15 -24.50 7.23 14.88
C TYR A 15 -25.88 6.99 14.26
N ALA A 16 -26.80 6.35 15.00
CA ALA A 16 -28.18 6.13 14.56
C ALA A 16 -28.96 7.44 14.41
N ASP A 17 -28.77 8.39 15.34
CA ASP A 17 -29.43 9.70 15.31
C ASP A 17 -28.88 10.55 14.13
N GLU A 18 -27.58 10.50 13.85
CA GLU A 18 -26.96 11.20 12.71
C GLU A 18 -27.43 10.61 11.37
N LYS A 19 -27.54 9.29 11.24
CA LYS A 19 -28.10 8.65 10.05
C LYS A 19 -29.55 9.09 9.82
N ARG A 20 -30.35 9.10 10.88
CA ARG A 20 -31.74 9.52 10.83
C ARG A 20 -31.87 11.00 10.42
N ARG A 21 -31.01 11.89 10.97
CA ARG A 21 -30.97 13.31 10.61
C ARG A 21 -30.65 13.53 9.13
N LYS A 22 -29.75 12.70 8.57
CA LYS A 22 -29.35 12.78 7.17
C LYS A 22 -30.23 11.99 6.21
N GLY A 23 -31.17 11.21 6.71
CA GLY A 23 -32.01 10.32 5.90
C GLY A 23 -31.23 9.17 5.24
N PHE A 24 -30.15 8.68 5.87
CA PHE A 24 -29.32 7.60 5.37
C PHE A 24 -29.58 6.30 6.11
N LEU A 25 -29.46 5.18 5.37
CA LEU A 25 -29.42 3.83 5.93
C LEU A 25 -28.16 3.13 5.42
N ASP A 26 -27.52 2.37 6.25
CA ASP A 26 -26.48 1.43 5.83
C ASP A 26 -27.07 0.01 5.60
N TYR A 27 -26.26 -0.89 5.05
CA TYR A 27 -26.74 -2.25 4.76
C TYR A 27 -27.17 -3.01 6.00
N SER A 28 -26.52 -2.78 7.15
CA SER A 28 -26.91 -3.39 8.43
C SER A 28 -28.26 -2.88 8.92
N ASP A 29 -28.58 -1.60 8.68
CA ASP A 29 -29.89 -1.06 9.00
C ASP A 29 -31.00 -1.76 8.22
N LEU A 30 -30.80 -2.07 6.94
CA LEU A 30 -31.78 -2.76 6.11
C LEU A 30 -32.14 -4.13 6.70
N GLU A 31 -31.13 -4.89 7.10
CA GLU A 31 -31.34 -6.21 7.72
C GLU A 31 -32.01 -6.10 9.08
N HIS A 32 -31.51 -5.23 9.97
CA HIS A 32 -32.06 -5.10 11.32
C HIS A 32 -33.48 -4.49 11.35
N LEU A 33 -33.77 -3.51 10.49
CA LEU A 33 -35.11 -2.95 10.36
C LEU A 33 -36.07 -3.99 9.79
N THR A 34 -35.64 -4.79 8.82
CA THR A 34 -36.43 -5.90 8.27
C THR A 34 -36.69 -6.92 9.36
N ALA A 35 -35.70 -7.32 10.14
CA ALA A 35 -35.88 -8.22 11.26
C ALA A 35 -36.89 -7.67 12.28
N LYS A 36 -36.79 -6.38 12.66
CA LYS A 36 -37.77 -5.72 13.57
C LYS A 36 -39.20 -5.67 13.05
N LEU A 37 -39.37 -5.56 11.72
CA LEU A 37 -40.70 -5.59 11.10
C LEU A 37 -41.30 -6.98 11.06
N LEU A 38 -40.49 -8.01 10.91
CA LEU A 38 -40.95 -9.39 10.67
C LEU A 38 -40.97 -10.26 11.93
N ILE A 39 -40.18 -9.89 12.96
CA ILE A 39 -40.03 -10.68 14.18
C ILE A 39 -40.50 -9.84 15.37
N GLY A 40 -41.50 -10.35 16.11
CA GLY A 40 -42.00 -9.69 17.29
C GLY A 40 -41.05 -9.81 18.50
N GLU A 41 -41.34 -9.07 19.59
CA GLU A 41 -40.53 -9.06 20.81
C GLU A 41 -40.41 -10.43 21.50
N ASN A 42 -41.36 -11.32 21.25
CA ASN A 42 -41.34 -12.70 21.73
C ASN A 42 -40.58 -13.68 20.80
N GLY A 43 -39.92 -13.16 19.74
CA GLY A 43 -39.21 -13.96 18.74
C GLY A 43 -40.11 -14.68 17.73
N ALA A 44 -41.43 -14.49 17.78
CA ALA A 44 -42.38 -15.11 16.83
C ALA A 44 -42.58 -14.21 15.60
N PRO A 45 -42.92 -14.79 14.43
CA PRO A 45 -43.25 -14.02 13.22
C PRO A 45 -44.44 -13.07 13.49
N THR A 46 -44.35 -11.85 13.00
CA THR A 46 -45.42 -10.85 13.05
C THR A 46 -46.56 -11.19 12.07
N ASP A 47 -47.69 -10.48 12.19
CA ASP A 47 -48.78 -10.58 11.21
C ASP A 47 -48.33 -10.22 9.78
N LEU A 48 -47.40 -9.28 9.68
CA LEU A 48 -46.77 -8.92 8.38
C LEU A 48 -45.98 -10.08 7.82
N ALA A 49 -45.12 -10.72 8.63
CA ALA A 49 -44.35 -11.88 8.20
C ALA A 49 -45.27 -13.04 7.78
N SER A 50 -46.36 -13.27 8.53
CA SER A 50 -47.35 -14.26 8.21
C SER A 50 -48.09 -13.95 6.90
N ALA A 51 -48.39 -12.67 6.63
CA ALA A 51 -48.97 -12.24 5.39
C ALA A 51 -48.04 -12.41 4.18
N LEU A 52 -46.74 -12.09 4.35
CA LEU A 52 -45.71 -12.32 3.35
C LEU A 52 -45.52 -13.81 3.07
N SER A 53 -45.47 -14.64 4.12
CA SER A 53 -45.34 -16.09 3.98
C SER A 53 -46.48 -16.71 3.16
N ARG A 54 -47.70 -16.19 3.24
CA ARG A 54 -48.82 -16.66 2.43
C ARG A 54 -48.72 -16.33 0.94
N ARG A 55 -47.86 -15.39 0.56
CA ARG A 55 -47.65 -14.98 -0.85
C ARG A 55 -46.74 -15.95 -1.60
N TYR A 56 -45.89 -16.68 -0.87
CA TYR A 56 -44.91 -17.59 -1.44
C TYR A 56 -45.27 -19.04 -1.11
N GLU A 57 -45.17 -19.92 -2.09
CA GLU A 57 -45.24 -21.35 -1.93
C GLU A 57 -43.92 -21.95 -1.49
N GLU A 58 -42.86 -21.50 -2.13
CA GLU A 58 -41.47 -21.88 -1.84
C GLU A 58 -40.56 -20.65 -1.83
N ILE A 59 -39.54 -20.67 -0.99
CA ILE A 59 -38.48 -19.69 -0.88
C ILE A 59 -37.17 -20.44 -1.10
N MET A 60 -36.50 -20.14 -2.19
CA MET A 60 -35.25 -20.79 -2.62
C MET A 60 -34.08 -19.90 -2.29
N ILE A 61 -33.06 -20.41 -1.59
CA ILE A 61 -31.88 -19.64 -1.19
C ILE A 61 -30.66 -20.40 -1.66
N ASP A 62 -29.88 -19.75 -2.53
CA ASP A 62 -28.61 -20.23 -3.00
C ASP A 62 -27.47 -19.72 -2.11
N GLU A 63 -26.30 -20.38 -2.16
CA GLU A 63 -25.13 -20.07 -1.35
C GLU A 63 -25.43 -19.93 0.15
N TYR A 64 -26.27 -20.83 0.69
CA TYR A 64 -26.79 -20.72 2.05
C TYR A 64 -25.71 -20.71 3.14
N GLN A 65 -24.52 -21.23 2.87
CA GLN A 65 -23.38 -21.17 3.79
C GLN A 65 -22.85 -19.75 4.06
N ASP A 66 -23.28 -18.77 3.27
CA ASP A 66 -22.89 -17.37 3.43
C ASP A 66 -23.94 -16.52 4.16
N VAL A 67 -24.97 -17.14 4.70
CA VAL A 67 -26.05 -16.47 5.42
C VAL A 67 -25.59 -16.04 6.82
N SER A 68 -25.98 -14.83 7.23
CA SER A 68 -25.81 -14.34 8.60
C SER A 68 -26.95 -14.77 9.52
N ARG A 69 -26.77 -14.73 10.85
CA ARG A 69 -27.83 -15.06 11.82
C ARG A 69 -29.05 -14.14 11.70
N VAL A 70 -28.85 -12.88 11.32
CA VAL A 70 -29.95 -11.93 11.08
C VAL A 70 -30.74 -12.32 9.85
N GLN A 71 -30.08 -12.66 8.78
CA GLN A 71 -30.71 -13.14 7.54
C GLN A 71 -31.45 -14.45 7.76
N GLU A 72 -30.86 -15.40 8.51
CA GLU A 72 -31.52 -16.66 8.89
C GLU A 72 -32.82 -16.39 9.65
N ALA A 73 -32.81 -15.47 10.63
CA ALA A 73 -33.98 -15.12 11.39
C ALA A 73 -35.11 -14.54 10.51
N ILE A 74 -34.73 -13.68 9.52
CA ILE A 74 -35.64 -13.12 8.51
C ILE A 74 -36.25 -14.26 7.67
N PHE A 75 -35.41 -15.16 7.16
CA PHE A 75 -35.87 -16.28 6.32
C PHE A 75 -36.81 -17.21 7.09
N GLN A 76 -36.51 -17.52 8.34
CA GLN A 76 -37.41 -18.32 9.20
C GLN A 76 -38.77 -17.61 9.39
N ALA A 77 -38.80 -16.31 9.63
CA ALA A 77 -40.02 -15.54 9.83
C ALA A 77 -40.96 -15.54 8.62
N VAL A 78 -40.39 -15.48 7.38
CA VAL A 78 -41.21 -15.41 6.16
C VAL A 78 -41.50 -16.76 5.51
N SER A 79 -40.95 -17.85 6.02
CA SER A 79 -41.07 -19.20 5.44
C SER A 79 -41.92 -20.19 6.24
N ASP A 80 -42.80 -19.70 7.11
CA ASP A 80 -43.57 -20.54 8.03
C ASP A 80 -42.66 -21.43 8.91
N ASN A 81 -41.72 -20.75 9.58
CA ASN A 81 -40.69 -21.41 10.40
C ASN A 81 -39.87 -22.47 9.62
N GLY A 82 -39.47 -22.11 8.43
CA GLY A 82 -38.57 -22.93 7.59
C GLY A 82 -39.28 -23.99 6.73
N ARG A 83 -40.61 -24.17 6.86
CA ARG A 83 -41.34 -25.19 6.10
C ARG A 83 -41.32 -24.99 4.58
N LYS A 84 -41.16 -23.75 4.16
CA LYS A 84 -41.12 -23.37 2.73
C LYS A 84 -39.74 -23.12 2.20
N LEU A 85 -38.69 -23.42 2.98
CA LEU A 85 -37.31 -23.17 2.56
C LEU A 85 -36.76 -24.33 1.74
N PHE A 86 -36.21 -23.98 0.58
CA PHE A 86 -35.31 -24.81 -0.21
C PHE A 86 -33.93 -24.14 -0.22
N MET A 87 -32.94 -24.80 0.37
CA MET A 87 -31.60 -24.22 0.61
C MET A 87 -30.56 -25.01 -0.16
N VAL A 88 -29.70 -24.32 -0.87
CA VAL A 88 -28.56 -24.91 -1.58
C VAL A 88 -27.28 -24.26 -1.08
N GLY A 89 -26.25 -25.05 -0.85
CA GLY A 89 -24.98 -24.53 -0.38
C GLY A 89 -23.90 -25.59 -0.26
N ASP A 90 -22.68 -25.14 -0.04
CA ASP A 90 -21.52 -25.97 0.24
C ASP A 90 -20.65 -25.30 1.32
N VAL A 91 -20.60 -25.88 2.52
CA VAL A 91 -19.84 -25.33 3.65
C VAL A 91 -18.36 -25.15 3.30
N LYS A 92 -17.81 -26.02 2.45
CA LYS A 92 -16.42 -25.92 1.96
C LYS A 92 -16.16 -24.61 1.18
N GLN A 93 -17.24 -23.92 0.73
CA GLN A 93 -17.16 -22.65 0.02
C GLN A 93 -17.56 -21.43 0.87
N ALA A 94 -17.70 -21.60 2.19
CA ALA A 94 -18.00 -20.50 3.11
C ALA A 94 -16.75 -19.61 3.34
N ILE A 95 -16.66 -18.46 2.65
CA ILE A 95 -15.50 -17.56 2.67
C ILE A 95 -15.88 -16.10 2.96
N TYR A 96 -17.06 -15.84 3.50
CA TYR A 96 -17.56 -14.49 3.79
C TYR A 96 -17.80 -14.23 5.29
N ARG A 97 -17.00 -14.88 6.14
CA ARG A 97 -17.08 -14.65 7.59
C ARG A 97 -16.85 -13.18 7.98
N PHE A 98 -15.96 -12.48 7.29
CA PHE A 98 -15.74 -11.04 7.49
C PHE A 98 -16.98 -10.18 7.18
N ARG A 99 -18.04 -10.75 6.58
CA ARG A 99 -19.38 -10.17 6.40
C ARG A 99 -20.41 -10.74 7.38
N LEU A 100 -19.96 -11.35 8.47
CA LEU A 100 -20.78 -11.99 9.50
C LEU A 100 -21.56 -13.21 9.00
N ALA A 101 -21.15 -13.84 7.88
CA ALA A 101 -21.66 -15.14 7.50
C ALA A 101 -21.29 -16.18 8.57
N ASP A 102 -22.24 -17.04 8.90
CA ASP A 102 -22.08 -18.09 9.93
C ASP A 102 -22.31 -19.49 9.30
N PRO A 103 -21.24 -20.17 8.86
CA PRO A 103 -21.35 -21.50 8.26
C PRO A 103 -21.99 -22.55 9.17
N GLU A 104 -21.96 -22.33 10.50
CA GLU A 104 -22.51 -23.29 11.46
C GLU A 104 -24.05 -23.42 11.32
N ILE A 105 -24.71 -22.36 10.86
CA ILE A 105 -26.18 -22.41 10.57
C ILE A 105 -26.49 -23.52 9.55
N PHE A 106 -25.67 -23.63 8.49
CA PHE A 106 -25.85 -24.65 7.47
C PHE A 106 -25.32 -26.02 7.93
N ASN A 107 -24.20 -26.06 8.66
CA ASN A 107 -23.65 -27.28 9.25
C ASN A 107 -24.62 -27.94 10.22
N GLU A 108 -25.32 -27.19 11.07
CA GLU A 108 -26.32 -27.72 11.98
C GLU A 108 -27.46 -28.40 11.22
N LYS A 109 -27.96 -27.78 10.15
CA LYS A 109 -28.97 -28.40 9.28
C LYS A 109 -28.41 -29.66 8.59
N TYR A 110 -27.16 -29.60 8.12
CA TYR A 110 -26.53 -30.76 7.50
C TYR A 110 -26.37 -31.94 8.44
N ARG A 111 -26.07 -31.71 9.72
CA ARG A 111 -25.92 -32.76 10.74
C ARG A 111 -27.29 -33.30 11.21
N THR A 112 -28.29 -32.45 11.32
CA THR A 112 -29.62 -32.80 11.87
C THR A 112 -30.59 -33.37 10.86
N TYR A 113 -30.51 -32.92 9.59
CA TYR A 113 -31.42 -33.43 8.55
C TYR A 113 -30.96 -34.79 8.03
N ARG A 114 -31.93 -35.74 7.96
CA ARG A 114 -31.73 -37.04 7.37
C ARG A 114 -31.77 -36.96 5.85
N MET A 115 -31.29 -38.03 5.16
CA MET A 115 -31.40 -38.13 3.72
C MET A 115 -32.86 -38.06 3.27
N LYS A 116 -33.14 -37.30 2.21
CA LYS A 116 -34.53 -37.08 1.76
C LYS A 116 -35.24 -38.39 1.37
N ALA A 117 -34.49 -39.40 0.91
CA ALA A 117 -35.03 -40.72 0.64
C ALA A 117 -35.55 -41.46 1.86
N ASP A 118 -35.03 -41.15 3.05
CA ASP A 118 -35.33 -41.79 4.32
C ASP A 118 -36.35 -41.03 5.17
N VAL A 119 -36.89 -39.92 4.63
CA VAL A 119 -37.79 -39.04 5.39
C VAL A 119 -39.19 -38.97 4.75
N PRO A 120 -40.28 -39.10 5.52
CA PRO A 120 -41.63 -38.90 4.99
C PRO A 120 -41.81 -37.52 4.33
N CYS A 121 -42.77 -37.44 3.39
CA CYS A 121 -43.16 -36.21 2.74
C CYS A 121 -43.59 -35.16 3.79
N GLY A 122 -43.12 -33.90 3.65
CA GLY A 122 -43.45 -32.81 4.57
C GLY A 122 -42.49 -32.66 5.76
N LEU A 123 -41.52 -33.56 5.93
CA LEU A 123 -40.43 -33.38 6.90
C LEU A 123 -39.14 -32.87 6.22
N PRO A 124 -38.30 -32.11 6.94
CA PRO A 124 -37.04 -31.64 6.39
C PRO A 124 -36.09 -32.79 6.04
N GLY A 125 -35.44 -32.71 4.88
CA GLY A 125 -34.50 -33.73 4.44
C GLY A 125 -33.39 -33.09 3.60
N LYS A 126 -32.23 -33.74 3.59
CA LYS A 126 -31.07 -33.31 2.79
C LYS A 126 -30.89 -34.19 1.55
N ILE A 127 -30.37 -33.55 0.49
CA ILE A 127 -29.94 -34.21 -0.75
C ILE A 127 -28.48 -33.85 -0.98
N LEU A 128 -27.63 -34.82 -1.22
CA LEU A 128 -26.20 -34.61 -1.47
C LEU A 128 -25.97 -34.54 -2.99
N LEU A 129 -25.43 -33.40 -3.43
CA LEU A 129 -25.00 -33.19 -4.81
C LEU A 129 -23.48 -33.39 -4.86
N ARG A 130 -23.02 -34.54 -5.29
CA ARG A 130 -21.59 -34.92 -5.26
C ARG A 130 -20.91 -34.71 -6.59
N GLU A 131 -21.66 -34.80 -7.69
CA GLU A 131 -21.11 -34.72 -9.03
C GLU A 131 -20.72 -33.32 -9.44
N ASN A 132 -19.48 -33.17 -9.89
CA ASN A 132 -18.94 -31.95 -10.44
C ASN A 132 -18.86 -32.04 -11.96
N PHE A 133 -19.58 -31.16 -12.65
CA PHE A 133 -19.64 -31.12 -14.11
C PHE A 133 -18.76 -30.03 -14.70
N ARG A 134 -18.00 -29.32 -13.86
CA ARG A 134 -17.16 -28.18 -14.26
C ARG A 134 -15.74 -28.59 -14.61
N SER A 135 -15.09 -29.25 -13.69
CA SER A 135 -13.64 -29.50 -13.72
C SER A 135 -13.32 -30.88 -14.26
N ARG A 136 -12.11 -31.02 -14.80
CA ARG A 136 -11.56 -32.32 -15.18
C ARG A 136 -11.29 -33.22 -13.95
N LYS A 137 -11.22 -34.51 -14.20
CA LYS A 137 -10.99 -35.52 -13.17
C LYS A 137 -9.68 -35.25 -12.40
N GLU A 138 -8.60 -34.90 -13.08
CA GLU A 138 -7.28 -34.66 -12.48
C GLU A 138 -7.33 -33.49 -11.47
N ILE A 139 -8.11 -32.45 -11.74
CA ILE A 139 -8.32 -31.32 -10.81
C ILE A 139 -9.07 -31.79 -9.57
N LEU A 140 -10.14 -32.60 -9.77
CA LEU A 140 -10.97 -33.07 -8.67
C LEU A 140 -10.21 -34.07 -7.79
N ASP A 141 -9.41 -34.95 -8.39
CA ASP A 141 -8.59 -35.93 -7.66
C ASP A 141 -7.54 -35.21 -6.82
N ALA A 142 -6.89 -34.18 -7.37
CA ALA A 142 -5.95 -33.35 -6.63
C ALA A 142 -6.62 -32.59 -5.48
N ALA A 143 -7.77 -31.99 -5.70
CA ALA A 143 -8.55 -31.34 -4.65
C ALA A 143 -8.95 -32.36 -3.55
N ASN A 144 -9.46 -33.52 -3.95
CA ASN A 144 -9.81 -34.57 -3.01
C ASN A 144 -8.59 -35.05 -2.19
N SER A 145 -7.43 -35.22 -2.80
CA SER A 145 -6.18 -35.63 -2.13
C SER A 145 -5.76 -34.59 -1.07
N VAL A 146 -5.77 -33.29 -1.42
CA VAL A 146 -5.41 -32.21 -0.49
C VAL A 146 -6.39 -32.16 0.67
N PHE A 147 -7.70 -32.08 0.40
CA PHE A 147 -8.69 -31.80 1.44
C PHE A 147 -9.05 -32.99 2.29
N SER A 148 -8.93 -34.23 1.77
CA SER A 148 -9.02 -35.43 2.60
C SER A 148 -7.89 -35.52 3.63
N SER A 149 -6.72 -34.94 3.31
CA SER A 149 -5.57 -34.92 4.22
C SER A 149 -5.59 -33.74 5.19
N CYS A 150 -6.16 -32.58 4.80
CA CYS A 150 -6.00 -31.30 5.51
C CYS A 150 -7.27 -30.78 6.15
N MET A 151 -8.46 -31.18 5.69
CA MET A 151 -9.73 -30.63 6.16
C MET A 151 -10.42 -31.57 7.14
N SER A 152 -10.84 -31.05 8.28
CA SER A 152 -11.54 -31.76 9.35
C SER A 152 -12.57 -30.86 10.00
N ASP A 153 -13.37 -31.40 10.94
CA ASP A 153 -14.26 -30.62 11.80
C ASP A 153 -13.51 -29.61 12.68
N GLN A 154 -12.24 -29.84 12.92
CA GLN A 154 -11.40 -28.96 13.72
C GLN A 154 -10.69 -27.91 12.87
N LEU A 155 -10.45 -28.16 11.59
CA LEU A 155 -9.82 -27.25 10.64
C LEU A 155 -10.53 -27.33 9.29
N GLY A 156 -11.28 -26.29 8.93
CA GLY A 156 -12.13 -26.25 7.75
C GLY A 156 -13.62 -26.41 8.04
N ASP A 157 -13.99 -26.81 9.28
CA ASP A 157 -15.36 -26.96 9.78
C ASP A 157 -16.18 -28.04 9.04
N VAL A 158 -15.52 -28.95 8.33
CA VAL A 158 -16.11 -30.04 7.54
C VAL A 158 -15.27 -31.30 7.68
N VAL A 159 -15.89 -32.41 7.98
CA VAL A 159 -15.25 -33.73 7.82
C VAL A 159 -15.24 -34.07 6.34
N TYR A 160 -14.04 -34.12 5.76
CA TYR A 160 -13.87 -34.43 4.33
C TYR A 160 -13.85 -35.93 4.07
N ASP A 161 -15.02 -36.54 4.10
CA ASP A 161 -15.24 -37.97 3.84
C ASP A 161 -15.71 -38.24 2.39
N GLU A 162 -16.10 -39.48 2.11
CA GLU A 162 -16.65 -39.86 0.79
C GLU A 162 -17.91 -39.06 0.42
N ALA A 163 -18.68 -38.58 1.39
CA ALA A 163 -19.87 -37.77 1.14
C ALA A 163 -19.51 -36.33 0.75
N ALA A 164 -18.40 -35.81 1.26
CA ALA A 164 -17.88 -34.47 0.96
C ALA A 164 -16.99 -34.44 -0.27
N ALA A 165 -16.42 -35.58 -0.69
CA ALA A 165 -15.55 -35.70 -1.85
C ALA A 165 -16.24 -35.37 -3.17
N LEU A 166 -15.50 -34.71 -4.06
CA LEU A 166 -15.96 -34.34 -5.39
C LEU A 166 -15.94 -35.58 -6.33
N VAL A 167 -17.03 -35.83 -7.01
CA VAL A 167 -17.14 -36.92 -7.99
C VAL A 167 -17.16 -36.36 -9.41
N TYR A 168 -16.36 -36.92 -10.30
CA TYR A 168 -16.30 -36.48 -11.67
C TYR A 168 -17.61 -36.80 -12.42
N GLY A 169 -18.30 -35.80 -12.92
CA GLY A 169 -19.57 -35.92 -13.67
C GLY A 169 -19.49 -35.38 -15.10
N ALA A 170 -18.44 -34.61 -15.44
CA ALA A 170 -18.30 -33.98 -16.76
C ALA A 170 -18.05 -35.04 -17.88
N LYS A 171 -18.69 -34.87 -19.02
CA LYS A 171 -18.57 -35.81 -20.17
C LYS A 171 -17.77 -35.25 -21.37
N GLY A 172 -17.32 -34.02 -21.29
CA GLY A 172 -16.76 -33.27 -22.43
C GLY A 172 -15.23 -33.32 -22.61
N TYR A 173 -14.50 -33.84 -21.62
CA TYR A 173 -13.04 -33.82 -21.65
C TYR A 173 -12.47 -35.13 -22.21
N ALA A 174 -11.98 -35.09 -23.44
CA ALA A 174 -11.51 -36.29 -24.15
C ALA A 174 -9.98 -36.49 -24.10
N ASN A 175 -9.19 -35.43 -23.92
CA ASN A 175 -7.73 -35.48 -23.98
C ASN A 175 -7.10 -35.58 -22.60
N ALA A 176 -5.99 -36.32 -22.47
CA ALA A 176 -5.18 -36.30 -21.26
C ALA A 176 -4.51 -34.91 -21.06
N VAL A 177 -4.49 -34.41 -19.85
CA VAL A 177 -3.76 -33.18 -19.47
C VAL A 177 -2.78 -33.52 -18.35
N PRO A 178 -1.73 -32.70 -18.17
CA PRO A 178 -0.84 -32.83 -17.03
C PRO A 178 -1.61 -32.70 -15.70
N LEU A 179 -1.13 -33.42 -14.68
CA LEU A 179 -1.62 -33.27 -13.32
C LEU A 179 -1.47 -31.82 -12.84
N PRO A 180 -2.29 -31.35 -11.89
CA PRO A 180 -2.06 -30.11 -11.19
C PRO A 180 -0.63 -30.01 -10.66
N GLU A 181 -0.05 -28.80 -10.77
CA GLU A 181 1.37 -28.57 -10.49
C GLU A 181 1.54 -27.66 -9.25
N ILE A 182 2.43 -28.05 -8.34
CA ILE A 182 2.98 -27.17 -7.31
C ILE A 182 4.39 -26.79 -7.73
N ARG A 183 4.63 -25.51 -7.95
CA ARG A 183 5.90 -24.95 -8.39
C ARG A 183 6.53 -24.14 -7.26
N LEU A 184 7.63 -24.66 -6.69
CA LEU A 184 8.44 -23.96 -5.71
C LEU A 184 9.57 -23.25 -6.42
N ILE A 185 9.52 -21.92 -6.41
CA ILE A 185 10.42 -21.07 -7.19
C ILE A 185 11.53 -20.57 -6.28
N ARG A 186 12.79 -20.88 -6.62
CA ARG A 186 13.94 -20.37 -5.88
C ARG A 186 14.13 -18.90 -6.21
N VAL A 187 14.16 -18.07 -5.19
CA VAL A 187 14.54 -16.66 -5.32
C VAL A 187 16.05 -16.59 -5.50
N PRO A 188 16.57 -15.86 -6.51
CA PRO A 188 17.99 -15.69 -6.69
C PRO A 188 18.66 -15.09 -5.45
N GLU A 189 19.90 -15.49 -5.19
CA GLU A 189 20.73 -14.86 -4.16
C GLU A 189 20.89 -13.36 -4.47
N LYS A 190 21.35 -12.61 -3.47
CA LYS A 190 21.56 -11.15 -3.56
C LYS A 190 22.35 -10.83 -4.82
N ASP A 191 21.94 -9.77 -5.50
CA ASP A 191 22.68 -9.21 -6.63
C ASP A 191 24.03 -8.64 -6.18
N ASP A 192 24.84 -8.20 -7.14
CA ASP A 192 26.17 -7.61 -6.88
C ASP A 192 26.11 -6.34 -6.02
N ASN A 193 24.90 -5.74 -5.87
CA ASN A 193 24.60 -4.60 -4.99
C ASN A 193 24.06 -5.01 -3.60
N GLY A 194 24.00 -6.31 -3.31
CA GLY A 194 23.55 -6.83 -2.02
C GLY A 194 22.02 -6.81 -1.80
N LEU A 195 21.24 -6.48 -2.83
CA LEU A 195 19.78 -6.46 -2.79
C LEU A 195 19.21 -7.81 -3.22
N SER A 196 18.35 -8.40 -2.38
CA SER A 196 17.54 -9.55 -2.79
C SER A 196 16.31 -9.09 -3.54
N PRO A 197 15.97 -9.69 -4.68
CA PRO A 197 14.76 -9.35 -5.39
C PRO A 197 13.53 -9.69 -4.52
N GLU A 198 12.46 -8.92 -4.69
CA GLU A 198 11.21 -9.18 -3.98
C GLU A 198 10.59 -10.50 -4.46
N LYS A 199 10.23 -11.39 -3.52
CA LYS A 199 9.66 -12.72 -3.81
C LYS A 199 8.47 -12.65 -4.77
N SER A 200 7.59 -11.68 -4.56
CA SER A 200 6.42 -11.46 -5.41
C SER A 200 6.79 -11.06 -6.84
N ALA A 201 7.90 -10.33 -7.05
CA ALA A 201 8.36 -9.94 -8.38
C ALA A 201 8.98 -11.12 -9.14
N VAL A 202 9.77 -11.96 -8.45
CA VAL A 202 10.34 -13.19 -9.02
C VAL A 202 9.23 -14.14 -9.44
N GLU A 203 8.25 -14.35 -8.57
CA GLU A 203 7.10 -15.20 -8.85
C GLU A 203 6.27 -14.67 -10.01
N ALA A 204 5.98 -13.38 -10.05
CA ALA A 204 5.23 -12.74 -11.13
C ALA A 204 5.92 -12.90 -12.49
N THR A 205 7.25 -12.76 -12.54
CA THR A 205 8.04 -12.96 -13.76
C THR A 205 7.98 -14.42 -14.22
N TYR A 206 8.14 -15.36 -13.29
CA TYR A 206 8.00 -16.79 -13.58
C TYR A 206 6.61 -17.14 -14.15
N VAL A 207 5.56 -16.64 -13.52
CA VAL A 207 4.17 -16.85 -13.99
C VAL A 207 3.97 -16.25 -15.37
N ALA A 208 4.52 -15.08 -15.66
CA ALA A 208 4.46 -14.46 -16.98
C ALA A 208 5.13 -15.36 -18.04
N GLU A 209 6.30 -15.88 -17.76
CA GLU A 209 7.01 -16.80 -18.66
C GLU A 209 6.24 -18.10 -18.87
N ARG A 210 5.66 -18.65 -17.81
CA ARG A 210 4.85 -19.86 -17.91
C ARG A 210 3.57 -19.65 -18.74
N ILE A 211 2.94 -18.49 -18.64
CA ILE A 211 1.80 -18.09 -19.47
C ILE A 211 2.20 -18.05 -20.95
N LEU A 212 3.33 -17.42 -21.27
CA LEU A 212 3.83 -17.37 -22.65
C LEU A 212 4.11 -18.76 -23.21
N GLN A 213 4.76 -19.63 -22.42
CA GLN A 213 5.00 -21.04 -22.80
C GLN A 213 3.69 -21.79 -23.13
N LEU A 214 2.61 -21.56 -22.34
CA LEU A 214 1.32 -22.18 -22.61
C LEU A 214 0.69 -21.68 -23.92
N ILE A 215 0.84 -20.38 -24.22
CA ILE A 215 0.35 -19.75 -25.45
C ILE A 215 1.18 -20.27 -26.65
N GLU A 216 2.50 -20.23 -26.57
CA GLU A 216 3.41 -20.67 -27.62
C GLU A 216 3.28 -22.16 -27.95
N SER A 217 3.01 -22.99 -26.95
CA SER A 217 2.76 -24.41 -27.15
C SER A 217 1.36 -24.74 -27.69
N GLU A 218 0.57 -23.73 -28.01
CA GLU A 218 -0.81 -23.86 -28.48
C GLU A 218 -1.64 -24.83 -27.63
N THR A 219 -1.46 -24.78 -26.32
CA THR A 219 -2.11 -25.69 -25.36
C THR A 219 -3.61 -25.79 -25.65
N PRO A 220 -4.15 -27.02 -25.81
CA PRO A 220 -5.56 -27.16 -26.12
C PRO A 220 -6.45 -26.84 -24.92
N VAL A 221 -7.55 -26.10 -25.19
CA VAL A 221 -8.63 -25.78 -24.23
C VAL A 221 -9.97 -26.25 -24.80
N THR A 222 -10.76 -26.92 -23.98
CA THR A 222 -12.08 -27.42 -24.33
C THR A 222 -13.16 -26.33 -24.18
N THR A 223 -13.91 -26.10 -25.24
CA THR A 223 -15.07 -25.18 -25.26
C THR A 223 -16.35 -25.94 -25.57
N SER A 224 -17.51 -25.26 -25.54
CA SER A 224 -18.80 -25.81 -25.96
C SER A 224 -18.81 -26.21 -27.43
N GLU A 225 -17.96 -25.59 -28.26
CA GLU A 225 -17.89 -25.82 -29.72
C GLU A 225 -16.80 -26.81 -30.12
N GLY A 226 -15.98 -27.30 -29.17
CA GLY A 226 -14.89 -28.23 -29.41
C GLY A 226 -13.59 -27.78 -28.71
N THR A 227 -12.46 -28.21 -29.27
CA THR A 227 -11.14 -27.88 -28.72
C THR A 227 -10.48 -26.78 -29.57
N ARG A 228 -9.94 -25.76 -28.95
CA ARG A 228 -9.15 -24.69 -29.57
C ARG A 228 -7.84 -24.45 -28.81
N SER A 229 -6.91 -23.73 -29.43
CA SER A 229 -5.70 -23.25 -28.75
C SER A 229 -6.07 -22.23 -27.65
N ILE A 230 -5.29 -22.24 -26.57
CA ILE A 230 -5.44 -21.34 -25.42
C ILE A 230 -5.30 -19.87 -25.84
N GLN A 231 -6.07 -19.00 -25.20
CA GLN A 231 -5.98 -17.55 -25.34
C GLN A 231 -5.71 -16.90 -23.97
N PHE A 232 -5.21 -15.67 -23.95
CA PHE A 232 -4.97 -14.95 -22.69
C PHE A 232 -6.22 -14.85 -21.80
N GLY A 233 -7.41 -14.72 -22.40
CA GLY A 233 -8.68 -14.66 -21.67
C GLY A 233 -9.08 -15.96 -20.96
N ASP A 234 -8.47 -17.11 -21.31
CA ASP A 234 -8.70 -18.40 -20.66
C ASP A 234 -7.96 -18.52 -19.32
N ILE A 235 -7.08 -17.58 -19.02
CA ILE A 235 -6.14 -17.65 -17.90
C ILE A 235 -6.54 -16.68 -16.79
N ALA A 236 -6.67 -17.21 -15.58
CA ALA A 236 -6.84 -16.41 -14.37
C ALA A 236 -5.68 -16.60 -13.40
N VAL A 237 -5.22 -15.49 -12.83
CA VAL A 237 -4.24 -15.46 -11.72
C VAL A 237 -4.98 -15.10 -10.44
N LEU A 238 -5.07 -16.04 -9.53
CA LEU A 238 -5.75 -15.90 -8.26
C LEU A 238 -4.75 -15.59 -7.14
N LEU A 239 -5.02 -14.51 -6.43
CA LEU A 239 -4.19 -14.02 -5.33
C LEU A 239 -5.02 -13.92 -4.06
N ARG A 240 -4.42 -14.19 -2.90
CA ARG A 240 -5.09 -13.96 -1.62
C ARG A 240 -5.42 -12.45 -1.44
N ASN A 241 -4.52 -11.58 -1.86
CA ASN A 241 -4.67 -10.14 -1.76
C ASN A 241 -4.22 -9.44 -3.07
N ALA A 242 -5.08 -9.47 -4.07
CA ALA A 242 -4.83 -8.83 -5.35
C ALA A 242 -4.64 -7.31 -5.25
N ASN A 243 -5.24 -6.65 -4.26
CA ASN A 243 -5.11 -5.20 -4.09
C ASN A 243 -3.68 -4.75 -3.70
N THR A 244 -2.89 -5.62 -3.07
CA THR A 244 -1.54 -5.27 -2.60
C THR A 244 -0.46 -5.66 -3.59
N ILE A 245 -0.57 -6.88 -4.18
CA ILE A 245 0.48 -7.45 -5.02
C ILE A 245 0.09 -7.57 -6.50
N GLY A 246 -1.18 -7.35 -6.83
CA GLY A 246 -1.67 -7.43 -8.22
C GLY A 246 -0.95 -6.46 -9.16
N SER A 247 -0.53 -5.30 -8.66
CA SER A 247 0.28 -4.33 -9.41
C SER A 247 1.65 -4.89 -9.82
N THR A 248 2.31 -5.69 -8.97
CA THR A 248 3.58 -6.35 -9.26
C THR A 248 3.42 -7.39 -10.40
N TYR A 249 2.39 -8.23 -10.33
CA TYR A 249 2.06 -9.18 -11.40
C TYR A 249 1.70 -8.46 -12.70
N ARG A 250 0.87 -7.43 -12.62
CA ARG A 250 0.52 -6.61 -13.79
C ARG A 250 1.75 -6.01 -14.47
N LYS A 251 2.67 -5.46 -13.66
CA LYS A 251 3.93 -4.88 -14.20
C LYS A 251 4.73 -5.94 -14.95
N ALA A 252 4.97 -7.10 -14.33
CA ALA A 252 5.71 -8.20 -14.95
C ALA A 252 5.05 -8.72 -16.24
N PHE A 253 3.72 -8.78 -16.28
CA PHE A 253 2.97 -9.21 -17.46
C PHE A 253 3.07 -8.20 -18.60
N LEU A 254 2.92 -6.91 -18.30
CA LEU A 254 3.06 -5.84 -19.32
C LEU A 254 4.47 -5.75 -19.89
N GLU A 255 5.51 -5.97 -19.07
CA GLU A 255 6.91 -6.01 -19.49
C GLU A 255 7.18 -7.16 -20.49
N LYS A 256 6.43 -8.25 -20.37
CA LYS A 256 6.48 -9.42 -21.29
C LYS A 256 5.44 -9.33 -22.43
N GLY A 257 4.72 -8.20 -22.57
CA GLY A 257 3.71 -8.00 -23.61
C GLY A 257 2.40 -8.77 -23.42
N ILE A 258 2.13 -9.31 -22.23
CA ILE A 258 0.89 -10.04 -21.91
C ILE A 258 -0.22 -9.05 -21.60
N PRO A 259 -1.36 -9.09 -22.33
CA PRO A 259 -2.51 -8.27 -22.01
C PRO A 259 -3.12 -8.74 -20.69
N VAL A 260 -3.39 -7.78 -19.77
CA VAL A 260 -3.86 -8.11 -18.42
C VAL A 260 -4.96 -7.17 -17.97
N VAL A 261 -5.99 -7.73 -17.34
CA VAL A 261 -7.07 -7.02 -16.65
C VAL A 261 -7.00 -7.35 -15.16
N SER A 262 -6.96 -6.34 -14.32
CA SER A 262 -7.07 -6.50 -12.86
C SER A 262 -8.47 -6.07 -12.40
N GLY A 263 -9.11 -6.91 -11.58
CA GLY A 263 -10.54 -6.86 -11.25
C GLY A 263 -11.05 -5.70 -10.39
N ARG A 264 -10.23 -4.69 -10.11
CA ARG A 264 -10.64 -3.39 -9.52
C ARG A 264 -9.78 -2.32 -10.14
N GLY A 265 -10.35 -1.15 -10.38
CA GLY A 265 -9.75 0.02 -11.02
C GLY A 265 -8.45 0.54 -10.40
N GLU A 266 -7.52 -0.35 -10.06
CA GLU A 266 -6.17 -0.01 -9.69
C GLU A 266 -5.54 0.77 -10.84
N GLY A 267 -5.23 2.01 -10.55
CA GLY A 267 -4.69 2.91 -11.55
C GLY A 267 -5.70 3.81 -12.26
N PHE A 268 -7.01 3.70 -12.01
CA PHE A 268 -7.99 4.63 -12.59
C PHE A 268 -7.64 6.08 -12.29
N PHE A 269 -7.53 6.44 -11.00
CA PHE A 269 -7.19 7.82 -10.58
C PHE A 269 -5.72 8.21 -10.82
N SER A 270 -4.83 7.24 -11.03
CA SER A 270 -3.42 7.48 -11.38
C SER A 270 -3.17 7.44 -12.89
N SER A 271 -4.15 7.07 -13.68
CA SER A 271 -4.04 7.14 -15.13
C SER A 271 -3.91 8.60 -15.59
N ARG A 272 -3.13 8.83 -16.65
CA ARG A 272 -2.79 10.18 -17.11
C ARG A 272 -4.02 10.98 -17.48
N GLU A 273 -4.96 10.36 -18.19
CA GLU A 273 -6.21 10.99 -18.63
C GLU A 273 -7.09 11.41 -17.45
N ILE A 274 -7.26 10.56 -16.46
CA ILE A 274 -8.09 10.88 -15.28
C ILE A 274 -7.37 11.88 -14.37
N SER A 275 -6.07 11.72 -14.18
CA SER A 275 -5.25 12.66 -13.39
C SER A 275 -5.30 14.07 -13.98
N PHE A 276 -5.22 14.20 -15.30
CA PHE A 276 -5.36 15.48 -15.99
C PHE A 276 -6.72 16.12 -15.73
N VAL A 277 -7.82 15.38 -15.99
CA VAL A 277 -9.18 15.91 -15.78
C VAL A 277 -9.40 16.29 -14.33
N MET A 278 -8.94 15.47 -13.37
CA MET A 278 -9.03 15.81 -11.93
C MET A 278 -8.23 17.06 -11.57
N CYS A 279 -7.03 17.24 -12.11
CA CYS A 279 -6.25 18.44 -11.89
C CYS A 279 -6.95 19.67 -12.51
N LEU A 280 -7.52 19.54 -13.71
CA LEU A 280 -8.26 20.63 -14.34
C LEU A 280 -9.50 21.02 -13.54
N LEU A 281 -10.29 20.06 -13.05
CA LEU A 281 -11.44 20.32 -12.17
C LEU A 281 -11.01 21.05 -10.88
N ARG A 282 -9.86 20.69 -10.30
CA ARG A 282 -9.30 21.41 -9.12
C ARG A 282 -8.89 22.84 -9.45
N VAL A 283 -8.28 23.07 -10.61
CA VAL A 283 -7.90 24.43 -11.06
C VAL A 283 -9.14 25.27 -11.37
N MET A 284 -10.20 24.65 -11.89
CA MET A 284 -11.48 25.33 -12.09
C MET A 284 -12.13 25.73 -10.75
N ASP A 285 -12.04 24.86 -9.74
CA ASP A 285 -12.54 25.11 -8.38
C ASP A 285 -11.68 26.18 -7.67
N ASP A 286 -10.36 25.98 -7.66
CA ASP A 286 -9.37 26.92 -7.09
C ASP A 286 -8.16 27.10 -8.02
N PRO A 287 -8.09 28.23 -8.77
CA PRO A 287 -6.97 28.53 -9.67
C PRO A 287 -5.63 28.70 -8.96
N TYR A 288 -5.66 28.98 -7.66
CA TYR A 288 -4.46 29.13 -6.84
C TYR A 288 -3.89 27.79 -6.33
N ASN A 289 -4.47 26.66 -6.71
CA ASN A 289 -3.86 25.35 -6.50
C ASN A 289 -2.70 25.15 -7.47
N GLU A 290 -1.51 25.63 -7.08
CA GLU A 290 -0.33 25.66 -7.94
C GLU A 290 0.10 24.27 -8.43
N VAL A 291 -0.03 23.24 -7.59
CA VAL A 291 0.35 21.88 -7.97
C VAL A 291 -0.57 21.35 -9.09
N ALA A 292 -1.87 21.56 -8.96
CA ALA A 292 -2.83 21.17 -9.98
C ALA A 292 -2.65 21.99 -11.27
N LEU A 293 -2.41 23.30 -11.14
CA LEU A 293 -2.19 24.20 -12.27
C LEU A 293 -0.94 23.79 -13.07
N LEU A 294 0.17 23.57 -12.39
CA LEU A 294 1.41 23.11 -13.03
C LEU A 294 1.23 21.74 -13.71
N ALA A 295 0.51 20.82 -13.07
CA ALA A 295 0.21 19.50 -13.65
C ALA A 295 -0.65 19.62 -14.93
N VAL A 296 -1.60 20.54 -14.95
CA VAL A 296 -2.43 20.82 -16.14
C VAL A 296 -1.58 21.42 -17.26
N LEU A 297 -0.82 22.48 -16.96
CA LEU A 297 0.00 23.19 -17.94
C LEU A 297 1.07 22.27 -18.56
N SER A 298 1.78 21.48 -17.76
CA SER A 298 2.81 20.53 -18.22
C SER A 298 2.24 19.29 -18.91
N SER A 299 0.93 19.09 -18.90
CA SER A 299 0.31 17.93 -19.51
C SER A 299 0.48 17.92 -21.04
N PRO A 300 0.48 16.73 -21.69
CA PRO A 300 0.52 16.64 -23.16
C PRO A 300 -0.68 17.31 -23.86
N PHE A 301 -1.78 17.56 -23.12
CA PHE A 301 -3.02 18.15 -23.66
C PHE A 301 -2.94 19.68 -23.77
N ILE A 302 -2.15 20.33 -22.89
CA ILE A 302 -1.93 21.78 -22.88
C ILE A 302 -0.51 22.11 -23.41
N GLY A 303 0.49 21.31 -23.05
CA GLY A 303 1.78 21.26 -23.70
C GLY A 303 2.78 22.38 -23.37
N PHE A 304 2.72 22.97 -22.16
CA PHE A 304 3.79 23.89 -21.73
C PHE A 304 5.06 23.11 -21.42
N SER A 305 6.18 23.56 -21.96
CA SER A 305 7.52 23.03 -21.64
C SER A 305 8.01 23.54 -20.27
N GLY A 306 9.03 22.86 -19.72
CA GLY A 306 9.67 23.33 -18.49
C GLY A 306 10.25 24.74 -18.59
N ASP A 307 10.79 25.09 -19.76
CA ASP A 307 11.34 26.43 -20.01
C ASP A 307 10.25 27.49 -20.05
N GLU A 308 9.11 27.21 -20.67
CA GLU A 308 7.96 28.14 -20.68
C GLU A 308 7.42 28.34 -19.25
N LEU A 309 7.28 27.29 -18.45
CA LEU A 309 6.86 27.40 -17.05
C LEU A 309 7.85 28.18 -16.20
N THR A 310 9.16 27.99 -16.46
CA THR A 310 10.22 28.74 -15.80
C THR A 310 10.19 30.22 -16.19
N SER A 311 9.91 30.55 -17.45
CA SER A 311 9.78 31.92 -17.94
C SER A 311 8.61 32.64 -17.25
N ILE A 312 7.45 31.98 -17.13
CA ILE A 312 6.31 32.50 -16.38
C ILE A 312 6.71 32.84 -14.93
N ARG A 313 7.42 31.93 -14.27
CA ARG A 313 7.86 32.11 -12.87
C ARG A 313 8.91 33.19 -12.73
N ALA A 314 9.78 33.36 -13.73
CA ALA A 314 10.84 34.35 -13.71
C ALA A 314 10.34 35.80 -13.83
N GLU A 315 9.20 36.03 -14.48
CA GLU A 315 8.60 37.37 -14.60
C GLU A 315 8.10 37.92 -13.27
N ASP A 316 7.62 37.06 -12.37
CA ASP A 316 7.20 37.47 -11.03
C ASP A 316 7.45 36.33 -10.03
N ARG A 317 8.59 36.40 -9.32
CA ARG A 317 9.03 35.33 -8.40
C ARG A 317 8.25 35.31 -7.10
N ASP A 318 7.67 36.44 -6.69
CA ASP A 318 7.01 36.61 -5.41
C ASP A 318 5.49 36.42 -5.50
N ALA A 319 4.91 36.58 -6.69
CA ALA A 319 3.50 36.37 -6.94
C ALA A 319 3.13 34.85 -6.90
N ARG A 320 1.84 34.58 -6.70
CA ARG A 320 1.30 33.24 -6.92
C ARG A 320 1.41 32.88 -8.41
N PHE A 321 1.62 31.60 -8.73
CA PHE A 321 1.87 31.16 -10.10
C PHE A 321 0.74 31.56 -11.08
N TYR A 322 -0.51 31.50 -10.62
CA TYR A 322 -1.67 31.93 -11.41
C TYR A 322 -1.62 33.41 -11.79
N ASP A 323 -1.20 34.26 -10.87
CA ASP A 323 -1.06 35.70 -11.14
C ASP A 323 0.10 35.99 -12.10
N ALA A 324 1.23 35.27 -11.95
CA ALA A 324 2.34 35.32 -12.89
C ALA A 324 1.93 34.85 -14.30
N LEU A 325 1.14 33.78 -14.38
CA LEU A 325 0.59 33.27 -15.64
C LEU A 325 -0.32 34.30 -16.32
N ARG A 326 -1.19 34.97 -15.56
CA ARG A 326 -2.05 36.06 -16.09
C ARG A 326 -1.24 37.22 -16.67
N LYS A 327 -0.18 37.61 -15.99
CA LYS A 327 0.71 38.67 -16.47
C LYS A 327 1.45 38.22 -17.73
N HIS A 328 1.98 36.98 -17.76
CA HIS A 328 2.65 36.42 -18.92
C HIS A 328 1.73 36.29 -20.13
N ALA A 329 0.45 36.10 -19.94
CA ALA A 329 -0.54 36.01 -21.01
C ALA A 329 -0.69 37.30 -21.84
N GLU A 330 -0.24 38.44 -21.34
CA GLU A 330 -0.21 39.69 -22.11
C GLU A 330 0.78 39.64 -23.27
N ALA A 331 1.82 38.78 -23.16
CA ALA A 331 2.87 38.61 -24.14
C ALA A 331 2.87 37.23 -24.83
N SER A 332 2.11 36.24 -24.32
CA SER A 332 2.08 34.86 -24.78
C SER A 332 0.67 34.44 -25.22
N GLU A 333 0.49 34.24 -26.54
CA GLU A 333 -0.77 33.76 -27.11
C GLU A 333 -1.20 32.41 -26.51
N LYS A 334 -0.25 31.50 -26.25
CA LYS A 334 -0.50 30.19 -25.64
C LYS A 334 -1.05 30.32 -24.21
N ALA A 335 -0.48 31.20 -23.41
CA ALA A 335 -0.96 31.47 -22.05
C ALA A 335 -2.33 32.16 -22.07
N ALA A 336 -2.54 33.11 -22.99
CA ALA A 336 -3.82 33.77 -23.19
C ALA A 336 -4.92 32.79 -23.59
N SER A 337 -4.63 31.87 -24.54
CA SER A 337 -5.57 30.82 -24.97
C SER A 337 -5.96 29.87 -23.84
N PHE A 338 -5.00 29.45 -23.03
CA PHE A 338 -5.27 28.58 -21.87
C PHE A 338 -6.15 29.30 -20.83
N LEU A 339 -5.84 30.56 -20.51
CA LEU A 339 -6.66 31.30 -19.54
C LEU A 339 -8.08 31.56 -20.06
N SER A 340 -8.22 31.86 -21.37
CA SER A 340 -9.54 32.00 -22.00
C SER A 340 -10.36 30.71 -21.91
N LEU A 341 -9.74 29.54 -22.16
CA LEU A 341 -10.37 28.24 -21.98
C LEU A 341 -10.79 28.00 -20.53
N LEU A 342 -9.87 28.26 -19.58
CA LEU A 342 -10.13 28.06 -18.15
C LEU A 342 -11.28 28.96 -17.68
N ASP A 343 -11.29 30.24 -18.04
CA ASP A 343 -12.34 31.17 -17.67
C ASP A 343 -13.69 30.75 -18.30
N ALA A 344 -13.72 30.37 -19.55
CA ALA A 344 -14.94 29.87 -20.22
C ALA A 344 -15.53 28.61 -19.58
N LEU A 345 -14.66 27.69 -19.11
CA LEU A 345 -15.10 26.48 -18.40
C LEU A 345 -15.61 26.82 -16.99
N ARG A 346 -14.96 27.76 -16.31
CA ARG A 346 -15.38 28.21 -14.96
C ARG A 346 -16.70 28.96 -14.99
N ASP A 347 -16.89 29.82 -15.98
CA ASP A 347 -18.15 30.58 -16.16
C ASP A 347 -19.34 29.68 -16.49
N ALA A 348 -19.07 28.57 -17.20
CA ALA A 348 -20.12 27.60 -17.55
C ALA A 348 -20.42 26.58 -16.43
N ALA A 349 -19.51 26.38 -15.48
CA ALA A 349 -19.66 25.35 -14.45
C ALA A 349 -20.93 25.50 -13.58
N PRO A 350 -21.40 26.71 -13.19
CA PRO A 350 -22.63 26.86 -12.41
C PRO A 350 -23.90 26.45 -13.18
N ASP A 351 -23.91 26.59 -14.50
CA ASP A 351 -25.10 26.42 -15.35
C ASP A 351 -25.22 25.02 -15.96
N LEU A 352 -24.17 24.21 -15.86
CA LEU A 352 -24.09 22.86 -16.43
C LEU A 352 -24.18 21.78 -15.35
N THR A 353 -24.77 20.64 -15.71
CA THR A 353 -24.61 19.41 -14.94
C THR A 353 -23.15 18.94 -15.01
N MET A 354 -22.67 18.21 -14.00
CA MET A 354 -21.29 17.71 -13.96
C MET A 354 -21.00 16.79 -15.17
N GLU A 355 -21.96 16.00 -15.59
CA GLU A 355 -21.85 15.19 -16.81
C GLU A 355 -21.60 16.09 -18.04
N LYS A 356 -22.40 17.12 -18.24
CA LYS A 356 -22.26 18.04 -19.38
C LYS A 356 -20.97 18.85 -19.32
N LEU A 357 -20.57 19.26 -18.13
CA LEU A 357 -19.31 19.97 -17.90
C LEU A 357 -18.10 19.08 -18.26
N LEU A 358 -18.08 17.82 -17.83
CA LEU A 358 -17.02 16.87 -18.20
C LEU A 358 -16.99 16.65 -19.72
N ARG A 359 -18.14 16.43 -20.36
CA ARG A 359 -18.19 16.29 -21.83
C ARG A 359 -17.63 17.50 -22.54
N ARG A 360 -17.93 18.71 -22.06
CA ARG A 360 -17.40 19.96 -22.58
C ARG A 360 -15.89 20.04 -22.39
N ILE A 361 -15.38 19.72 -21.21
CA ILE A 361 -13.94 19.65 -20.93
C ILE A 361 -13.25 18.71 -21.92
N LEU A 362 -13.76 17.46 -22.08
CA LEU A 362 -13.16 16.48 -22.97
C LEU A 362 -13.13 16.90 -24.45
N THR A 363 -14.12 17.71 -24.86
CA THR A 363 -14.22 18.23 -26.22
C THR A 363 -13.29 19.42 -26.44
N GLU A 364 -13.28 20.41 -25.52
CA GLU A 364 -12.52 21.66 -25.68
C GLU A 364 -11.01 21.47 -25.41
N THR A 365 -10.61 20.38 -24.72
CA THR A 365 -9.19 20.04 -24.45
C THR A 365 -8.65 18.94 -25.34
N ASP A 366 -9.45 18.42 -26.29
CA ASP A 366 -9.09 17.31 -27.19
C ASP A 366 -8.56 16.05 -26.47
N VAL A 367 -8.85 15.90 -25.18
CA VAL A 367 -8.39 14.75 -24.37
C VAL A 367 -8.90 13.43 -24.94
N LEU A 368 -10.15 13.40 -25.39
CA LEU A 368 -10.78 12.17 -25.88
C LEU A 368 -10.12 11.62 -27.15
N PRO A 369 -9.95 12.40 -28.24
CA PRO A 369 -9.27 11.91 -29.44
C PRO A 369 -7.79 11.61 -29.18
N VAL A 370 -7.08 12.44 -28.42
CA VAL A 370 -5.67 12.22 -28.10
C VAL A 370 -5.49 10.93 -27.30
N CYS A 371 -6.29 10.70 -26.27
CA CYS A 371 -6.24 9.46 -25.48
C CYS A 371 -6.59 8.22 -26.31
N SER A 372 -7.54 8.32 -27.23
CA SER A 372 -7.91 7.21 -28.10
C SER A 372 -6.81 6.82 -29.07
N ALA A 373 -5.96 7.77 -29.47
CA ALA A 373 -4.81 7.54 -30.35
C ALA A 373 -3.55 7.05 -29.60
N MET A 374 -3.50 7.16 -28.29
CA MET A 374 -2.37 6.67 -27.48
C MET A 374 -2.39 5.13 -27.35
N SER A 375 -1.26 4.57 -26.87
CA SER A 375 -1.21 3.18 -26.41
C SER A 375 -2.32 2.92 -25.40
N ASP A 376 -2.99 1.77 -25.46
CA ASP A 376 -4.19 1.45 -24.65
C ASP A 376 -5.39 2.40 -24.85
N GLY A 377 -5.57 2.96 -26.05
CA GLY A 377 -6.60 3.96 -26.33
C GLY A 377 -8.00 3.54 -25.94
N LYS A 378 -8.38 2.27 -26.19
CA LYS A 378 -9.69 1.73 -25.78
C LYS A 378 -9.90 1.82 -24.26
N ARG A 379 -8.90 1.46 -23.46
CA ARG A 379 -8.97 1.54 -21.99
C ARG A 379 -9.04 2.99 -21.51
N ARG A 380 -8.25 3.89 -22.10
CA ARG A 380 -8.28 5.33 -21.77
C ARG A 380 -9.64 5.94 -22.07
N TYR A 381 -10.21 5.60 -23.23
CA TYR A 381 -11.57 5.98 -23.58
C TYR A 381 -12.59 5.47 -22.54
N ALA A 382 -12.52 4.17 -22.17
CA ALA A 382 -13.39 3.58 -21.16
C ALA A 382 -13.26 4.26 -19.80
N ASN A 383 -12.02 4.63 -19.37
CA ASN A 383 -11.80 5.39 -18.13
C ASN A 383 -12.50 6.75 -18.16
N LEU A 384 -12.40 7.48 -19.29
CA LEU A 384 -13.07 8.78 -19.43
C LEU A 384 -14.60 8.63 -19.42
N MET A 385 -15.15 7.61 -20.10
CA MET A 385 -16.59 7.32 -20.05
C MET A 385 -17.05 6.94 -18.64
N GLN A 386 -16.24 6.17 -17.90
CA GLN A 386 -16.53 5.82 -16.52
C GLN A 386 -16.52 7.06 -15.59
N LEU A 387 -15.62 8.02 -15.81
CA LEU A 387 -15.64 9.29 -15.06
C LEU A 387 -16.92 10.08 -15.33
N ILE A 388 -17.41 10.09 -16.57
CA ILE A 388 -18.69 10.71 -16.92
C ILE A 388 -19.85 9.98 -16.22
N GLY A 389 -19.84 8.64 -16.20
CA GLY A 389 -20.82 7.85 -15.43
C GLY A 389 -20.85 8.21 -13.96
N MET A 390 -19.66 8.36 -13.33
CA MET A 390 -19.55 8.79 -11.93
C MET A 390 -20.14 10.19 -11.68
N ALA A 391 -20.07 11.09 -12.66
CA ALA A 391 -20.69 12.41 -12.56
C ALA A 391 -22.23 12.32 -12.64
N SER A 392 -22.74 11.45 -13.49
CA SER A 392 -24.18 11.18 -13.58
C SER A 392 -24.73 10.54 -12.30
N ASP A 393 -24.01 9.55 -11.75
CA ASP A 393 -24.36 8.92 -10.47
C ASP A 393 -24.38 9.93 -9.33
N PHE A 394 -23.34 10.79 -9.23
CA PHE A 394 -23.24 11.86 -8.22
C PHE A 394 -24.45 12.81 -8.23
N GLU A 395 -24.92 13.18 -9.42
CA GLU A 395 -26.09 14.05 -9.56
C GLU A 395 -27.40 13.32 -9.28
N SER A 396 -27.51 12.04 -9.67
CA SER A 396 -28.69 11.20 -9.39
C SER A 396 -28.88 10.98 -7.87
N GLU A 397 -27.80 10.99 -7.09
CA GLU A 397 -27.82 10.94 -5.62
C GLU A 397 -28.22 12.29 -4.98
N GLY A 398 -28.49 13.33 -5.79
CA GLY A 398 -28.94 14.64 -5.33
C GLY A 398 -27.81 15.60 -4.94
N PHE A 399 -26.56 15.28 -5.25
CA PHE A 399 -25.44 16.18 -5.04
C PHE A 399 -25.20 17.06 -6.28
N HIS A 400 -24.78 18.31 -6.07
CA HIS A 400 -24.57 19.25 -7.15
C HIS A 400 -23.31 20.12 -6.90
N GLY A 401 -22.77 20.66 -7.98
CA GLY A 401 -21.70 21.66 -7.96
C GLY A 401 -20.29 21.08 -8.05
N LEU A 402 -19.42 21.87 -8.69
CA LEU A 402 -18.05 21.52 -9.00
C LEU A 402 -17.23 21.16 -7.74
N HIS A 403 -17.28 22.01 -6.71
CA HIS A 403 -16.55 21.80 -5.44
C HIS A 403 -16.92 20.45 -4.79
N SER A 404 -18.22 20.20 -4.68
CA SER A 404 -18.74 18.94 -4.10
C SER A 404 -18.32 17.72 -4.92
N PHE A 405 -18.28 17.84 -6.25
CA PHE A 405 -17.85 16.77 -7.13
C PHE A 405 -16.34 16.47 -7.02
N VAL A 406 -15.50 17.52 -6.96
CA VAL A 406 -14.05 17.36 -6.72
C VAL A 406 -13.82 16.60 -5.41
N HIS A 407 -14.51 16.99 -4.34
CA HIS A 407 -14.40 16.32 -3.05
C HIS A 407 -14.90 14.85 -3.08
N TYR A 408 -15.99 14.59 -3.80
CA TYR A 408 -16.50 13.24 -4.04
C TYR A 408 -15.44 12.35 -4.73
N LEU A 409 -14.80 12.84 -5.80
CA LEU A 409 -13.75 12.12 -6.52
C LEU A 409 -12.52 11.85 -5.61
N GLU A 410 -12.13 12.82 -4.79
CA GLU A 410 -11.05 12.64 -3.82
C GLU A 410 -11.35 11.57 -2.77
N LYS A 411 -12.57 11.55 -2.25
CA LYS A 411 -13.03 10.47 -1.37
C LYS A 411 -12.98 9.10 -2.06
N LYS A 412 -13.44 9.01 -3.30
CA LYS A 412 -13.40 7.76 -4.09
C LYS A 412 -11.95 7.32 -4.34
N LYS A 413 -11.06 8.26 -4.68
CA LYS A 413 -9.63 8.01 -4.84
C LYS A 413 -9.01 7.44 -3.56
N ASN A 414 -9.26 8.07 -2.42
CA ASN A 414 -8.70 7.63 -1.13
C ASN A 414 -9.23 6.25 -0.68
N LYS A 415 -10.45 5.90 -1.07
CA LYS A 415 -11.07 4.60 -0.76
C LYS A 415 -10.74 3.51 -1.80
N ASN A 416 -10.11 3.86 -2.91
CA ASN A 416 -9.81 2.96 -4.04
C ASN A 416 -11.04 2.13 -4.51
N THR A 417 -12.21 2.79 -4.61
CA THR A 417 -13.52 2.15 -4.81
C THR A 417 -14.08 2.30 -6.21
N VAL A 418 -13.24 2.32 -7.23
CA VAL A 418 -13.72 2.40 -8.63
C VAL A 418 -13.79 0.99 -9.21
N PRO A 419 -14.93 0.57 -9.78
CA PRO A 419 -15.02 -0.71 -10.49
C PRO A 419 -14.09 -0.74 -11.70
N ALA A 420 -13.59 -1.93 -12.05
CA ALA A 420 -12.89 -2.10 -13.32
C ALA A 420 -13.84 -1.81 -14.49
N SER A 421 -13.34 -1.18 -15.55
CA SER A 421 -14.11 -1.08 -16.80
C SER A 421 -14.30 -2.49 -17.37
N ALA A 422 -15.54 -2.84 -17.70
CA ALA A 422 -15.89 -4.18 -18.17
C ALA A 422 -15.41 -4.50 -19.60
N GLU A 423 -14.81 -3.56 -20.30
CA GLU A 423 -14.40 -3.74 -21.69
C GLU A 423 -13.00 -4.34 -21.78
N GLY A 424 -12.90 -5.57 -22.33
CA GLY A 424 -11.64 -6.24 -22.67
C GLY A 424 -11.30 -7.48 -21.86
N SER A 425 -12.21 -8.03 -21.03
CA SER A 425 -11.91 -9.19 -20.20
C SER A 425 -11.69 -10.48 -21.00
N ASP A 426 -12.33 -10.62 -22.16
CA ASP A 426 -12.33 -11.87 -22.94
C ASP A 426 -11.03 -12.15 -23.68
N SER A 427 -10.17 -11.17 -23.85
CA SER A 427 -8.89 -11.29 -24.58
C SER A 427 -7.65 -11.05 -23.73
N ALA A 428 -7.76 -10.98 -22.40
CA ALA A 428 -6.67 -10.65 -21.51
C ALA A 428 -6.64 -11.55 -20.26
N VAL A 429 -5.44 -11.80 -19.72
CA VAL A 429 -5.26 -12.52 -18.45
C VAL A 429 -5.94 -11.75 -17.31
N GLN A 430 -6.73 -12.45 -16.51
CA GLN A 430 -7.46 -11.87 -15.41
C GLN A 430 -6.69 -12.03 -14.10
N ILE A 431 -6.33 -10.93 -13.43
CA ILE A 431 -5.77 -10.96 -12.08
C ILE A 431 -6.86 -10.56 -11.09
N MET A 432 -7.16 -11.45 -10.14
CA MET A 432 -8.20 -11.18 -9.14
C MET A 432 -7.92 -11.85 -7.79
N SER A 433 -8.65 -11.41 -6.76
CA SER A 433 -8.60 -12.11 -5.47
C SER A 433 -9.42 -13.41 -5.52
N ILE A 434 -9.03 -14.39 -4.70
CA ILE A 434 -9.76 -15.66 -4.56
C ILE A 434 -11.23 -15.39 -4.20
N HIS A 435 -11.53 -14.43 -3.33
CA HIS A 435 -12.91 -14.06 -2.99
C HIS A 435 -13.71 -13.59 -4.21
N HIS A 436 -13.08 -12.84 -5.11
CA HIS A 436 -13.75 -12.32 -6.30
C HIS A 436 -13.97 -13.41 -7.35
N SER A 437 -13.20 -14.49 -7.30
CA SER A 437 -13.35 -15.64 -8.20
C SER A 437 -14.50 -16.58 -7.80
N LYS A 438 -15.10 -16.41 -6.61
CA LYS A 438 -16.24 -17.23 -6.20
C LYS A 438 -17.39 -17.08 -7.22
N GLY A 439 -17.97 -18.20 -7.64
CA GLY A 439 -18.99 -18.23 -8.72
C GLY A 439 -18.42 -18.22 -10.13
N LEU A 440 -17.15 -17.85 -10.34
CA LEU A 440 -16.48 -17.88 -11.65
C LEU A 440 -15.75 -19.20 -11.88
N GLU A 441 -15.35 -19.46 -13.13
CA GLU A 441 -14.60 -20.63 -13.55
C GLU A 441 -13.70 -20.31 -14.74
N PHE A 442 -12.50 -20.90 -14.79
CA PHE A 442 -11.50 -20.58 -15.82
C PHE A 442 -10.86 -21.86 -16.34
N PRO A 443 -10.56 -21.96 -17.65
CA PRO A 443 -9.84 -23.09 -18.22
C PRO A 443 -8.50 -23.32 -17.52
N VAL A 444 -7.71 -22.28 -17.29
CA VAL A 444 -6.39 -22.34 -16.65
C VAL A 444 -6.34 -21.37 -15.48
N VAL A 445 -5.97 -21.89 -14.30
CA VAL A 445 -5.83 -21.10 -13.07
C VAL A 445 -4.39 -21.19 -12.56
N PHE A 446 -3.80 -20.02 -12.37
CA PHE A 446 -2.59 -19.84 -11.58
C PHE A 446 -2.99 -19.39 -10.18
N LEU A 447 -2.67 -20.18 -9.16
CA LEU A 447 -2.89 -19.83 -7.76
C LEU A 447 -1.53 -19.44 -7.17
N CYS A 448 -1.35 -18.16 -6.90
CA CYS A 448 -0.05 -17.56 -6.62
C CYS A 448 0.07 -16.97 -5.20
N ASP A 449 1.29 -16.59 -4.80
CA ASP A 449 1.64 -15.99 -3.49
C ASP A 449 1.36 -16.95 -2.31
N LEU A 450 1.50 -18.26 -2.54
CA LEU A 450 1.19 -19.27 -1.55
C LEU A 450 2.24 -19.38 -0.42
N SER A 451 3.41 -18.76 -0.57
CA SER A 451 4.43 -18.61 0.47
C SER A 451 4.12 -17.49 1.48
N ARG A 452 3.07 -16.72 1.25
CA ARG A 452 2.66 -15.64 2.15
C ARG A 452 2.06 -16.17 3.43
N ARG A 453 2.46 -15.58 4.55
CA ARG A 453 1.93 -15.94 5.88
C ARG A 453 0.46 -15.56 6.01
N PHE A 454 -0.29 -16.39 6.74
CA PHE A 454 -1.65 -16.09 7.13
C PHE A 454 -1.73 -14.78 7.92
N ASN A 455 -2.80 -14.00 7.68
CA ASN A 455 -3.01 -12.76 8.40
C ASN A 455 -3.60 -13.06 9.79
N MET A 456 -2.78 -12.91 10.84
CA MET A 456 -3.17 -13.09 12.23
C MET A 456 -3.32 -11.75 12.98
N ARG A 457 -3.61 -10.66 12.27
CA ARG A 457 -3.67 -9.32 12.86
C ARG A 457 -4.78 -9.22 13.90
N ASP A 458 -5.93 -9.83 13.63
CA ASP A 458 -7.10 -9.80 14.50
C ASP A 458 -6.82 -10.41 15.89
N VAL A 459 -5.93 -11.41 15.98
CA VAL A 459 -5.51 -12.01 17.25
C VAL A 459 -4.61 -11.09 18.08
N SER A 460 -3.98 -10.09 17.46
CA SER A 460 -3.04 -9.17 18.13
C SER A 460 -3.70 -7.97 18.80
N GLU A 461 -4.96 -7.67 18.51
CA GLU A 461 -5.70 -6.51 19.02
C GLU A 461 -5.71 -6.44 20.55
N THR A 462 -5.84 -5.23 21.10
CA THR A 462 -5.79 -5.01 22.55
C THR A 462 -6.99 -5.64 23.27
N VAL A 463 -8.16 -5.56 22.68
CA VAL A 463 -9.40 -6.20 23.15
C VAL A 463 -9.89 -7.11 22.02
N LEU A 464 -9.99 -8.39 22.29
CA LEU A 464 -10.59 -9.34 21.37
C LEU A 464 -12.09 -9.42 21.62
N VAL A 465 -12.86 -9.50 20.53
CA VAL A 465 -14.31 -9.65 20.57
C VAL A 465 -14.68 -10.95 19.84
N HIS A 466 -15.51 -11.77 20.46
CA HIS A 466 -16.03 -12.98 19.85
C HIS A 466 -17.54 -13.11 20.15
N SER A 467 -18.32 -13.47 19.17
CA SER A 467 -19.79 -13.53 19.26
C SER A 467 -20.30 -14.45 20.38
N GLU A 468 -19.62 -15.57 20.63
CA GLU A 468 -20.01 -16.57 21.63
C GLU A 468 -19.23 -16.43 22.94
N LEU A 469 -17.92 -16.07 22.87
CA LEU A 469 -17.04 -16.02 24.04
C LEU A 469 -16.96 -14.63 24.69
N GLY A 470 -17.57 -13.61 24.06
CA GLY A 470 -17.61 -12.24 24.57
C GLY A 470 -16.29 -11.49 24.39
N LEU A 471 -15.81 -10.81 25.45
CA LEU A 471 -14.70 -9.87 25.38
C LEU A 471 -13.45 -10.42 26.08
N GLY A 472 -12.31 -10.31 25.40
CA GLY A 472 -11.01 -10.70 25.90
C GLY A 472 -10.02 -9.54 25.97
N PRO A 473 -9.99 -8.73 27.03
CA PRO A 473 -9.06 -7.61 27.16
C PRO A 473 -7.66 -8.06 27.59
N LYS A 474 -6.66 -7.19 27.36
CA LYS A 474 -5.39 -7.21 28.08
C LYS A 474 -5.55 -6.42 29.38
N ILE A 475 -4.90 -6.87 30.45
CA ILE A 475 -4.70 -6.09 31.66
C ILE A 475 -3.52 -5.15 31.41
N VAL A 476 -3.72 -3.87 31.67
CA VAL A 476 -2.68 -2.85 31.55
C VAL A 476 -2.26 -2.41 32.94
N ASP A 477 -1.04 -2.74 33.34
CA ASP A 477 -0.41 -2.23 34.58
C ASP A 477 0.30 -0.91 34.23
N GLN A 478 -0.34 0.20 34.54
CA GLN A 478 0.19 1.53 34.26
C GLN A 478 1.45 1.85 35.05
N ALA A 479 1.58 1.30 36.27
CA ALA A 479 2.74 1.57 37.12
C ALA A 479 4.01 0.89 36.59
N ARG A 480 3.87 -0.31 36.00
CA ARG A 480 4.96 -1.10 35.44
C ARG A 480 5.10 -0.98 33.93
N LEU A 481 4.22 -0.22 33.27
CA LEU A 481 4.12 -0.12 31.80
C LEU A 481 4.05 -1.48 31.11
N ALA A 482 3.41 -2.46 31.75
CA ALA A 482 3.32 -3.83 31.28
C ALA A 482 1.88 -4.21 30.91
N GLN A 483 1.75 -5.08 29.90
CA GLN A 483 0.45 -5.61 29.47
C GLN A 483 0.44 -7.13 29.62
N TYR A 484 -0.62 -7.65 30.22
CA TYR A 484 -0.80 -9.08 30.43
C TYR A 484 -2.07 -9.56 29.73
N PRO A 485 -2.04 -10.67 28.97
CA PRO A 485 -3.26 -11.26 28.42
C PRO A 485 -4.07 -11.91 29.54
N THR A 486 -5.38 -11.66 29.56
CA THR A 486 -6.31 -12.40 30.41
C THR A 486 -6.49 -13.85 29.91
N LEU A 487 -7.01 -14.75 30.77
CA LEU A 487 -7.35 -16.11 30.35
C LEU A 487 -8.41 -16.11 29.25
N ALA A 488 -9.46 -15.27 29.43
CA ALA A 488 -10.49 -15.07 28.41
C ALA A 488 -9.88 -14.65 27.06
N ARG A 489 -8.92 -13.69 27.09
CA ARG A 489 -8.21 -13.28 25.87
C ARG A 489 -7.46 -14.44 25.21
N LYS A 490 -6.76 -15.28 25.98
CA LYS A 490 -6.05 -16.43 25.44
C LYS A 490 -7.01 -17.42 24.77
N ALA A 491 -8.14 -17.72 25.41
CA ALA A 491 -9.15 -18.61 24.85
C ALA A 491 -9.76 -18.05 23.56
N ILE A 492 -10.15 -16.77 23.57
CA ILE A 492 -10.68 -16.09 22.38
C ILE A 492 -9.65 -16.04 21.27
N ALA A 493 -8.39 -15.73 21.58
CA ALA A 493 -7.31 -15.70 20.59
C ALA A 493 -7.12 -17.07 19.90
N GLN A 494 -7.16 -18.16 20.67
CA GLN A 494 -7.10 -19.50 20.10
C GLN A 494 -8.31 -19.80 19.20
N ARG A 495 -9.50 -19.41 19.64
CA ARG A 495 -10.73 -19.61 18.86
C ARG A 495 -10.67 -18.83 17.54
N ILE A 496 -10.34 -17.53 17.59
CA ILE A 496 -10.20 -16.70 16.39
C ILE A 496 -9.11 -17.25 15.45
N LYS A 497 -7.95 -17.67 16.00
CA LYS A 497 -6.90 -18.31 15.18
C LYS A 497 -7.41 -19.53 14.43
N ARG A 498 -8.08 -20.44 15.12
CA ARG A 498 -8.65 -21.67 14.52
C ARG A 498 -9.66 -21.33 13.42
N GLU A 499 -10.56 -20.42 13.69
CA GLU A 499 -11.59 -19.98 12.75
C GLU A 499 -11.00 -19.27 11.53
N THR A 500 -9.94 -18.46 11.72
CA THR A 500 -9.20 -17.85 10.61
C THR A 500 -8.53 -18.91 9.73
N LEU A 501 -7.88 -19.89 10.34
CA LEU A 501 -7.27 -20.99 9.57
C LEU A 501 -8.30 -21.86 8.86
N SER A 502 -9.47 -22.12 9.49
CA SER A 502 -10.59 -22.80 8.84
C SER A 502 -11.09 -22.05 7.62
N GLU A 503 -11.20 -20.71 7.70
CA GLU A 503 -11.58 -19.88 6.56
C GLU A 503 -10.51 -19.89 5.45
N GLU A 504 -9.22 -19.82 5.80
CA GLU A 504 -8.11 -19.91 4.82
C GLU A 504 -8.09 -21.31 4.14
N MET A 505 -8.42 -22.37 4.85
CA MET A 505 -8.55 -23.72 4.28
C MET A 505 -9.70 -23.78 3.26
N ARG A 506 -10.86 -23.24 3.60
CA ARG A 506 -12.01 -23.16 2.68
C ARG A 506 -11.71 -22.23 1.49
N LEU A 507 -10.97 -21.16 1.71
CA LEU A 507 -10.53 -20.27 0.65
C LEU A 507 -9.61 -20.98 -0.35
N LEU A 508 -8.71 -21.82 0.15
CA LEU A 508 -7.88 -22.69 -0.69
C LEU A 508 -8.74 -23.68 -1.51
N TYR A 509 -9.77 -24.26 -0.90
CA TYR A 509 -10.72 -25.12 -1.59
C TYR A 509 -11.45 -24.40 -2.72
N VAL A 510 -11.95 -23.19 -2.45
CA VAL A 510 -12.58 -22.36 -3.49
C VAL A 510 -11.59 -22.08 -4.62
N ALA A 511 -10.36 -21.69 -4.31
CA ALA A 511 -9.36 -21.37 -5.31
C ALA A 511 -9.03 -22.55 -6.24
N MET A 512 -8.78 -23.73 -5.67
CA MET A 512 -8.46 -24.94 -6.44
C MET A 512 -9.62 -25.38 -7.34
N THR A 513 -10.86 -25.24 -6.87
CA THR A 513 -12.07 -25.61 -7.63
C THR A 513 -12.51 -24.59 -8.68
N ARG A 514 -11.78 -23.48 -8.89
CA ARG A 514 -12.03 -22.54 -9.99
C ARG A 514 -11.48 -23.02 -11.33
N ALA A 515 -10.48 -23.91 -11.29
CA ALA A 515 -9.87 -24.45 -12.48
C ALA A 515 -10.78 -25.50 -13.19
N LYS A 516 -10.87 -25.39 -14.49
CA LYS A 516 -11.56 -26.37 -15.33
C LYS A 516 -10.60 -27.44 -15.85
N GLU A 517 -9.45 -27.04 -16.40
CA GLU A 517 -8.56 -27.95 -17.10
C GLU A 517 -7.15 -28.00 -16.54
N ARG A 518 -6.60 -26.86 -16.08
CA ARG A 518 -5.24 -26.78 -15.54
C ARG A 518 -5.20 -25.95 -14.28
N LEU A 519 -4.45 -26.45 -13.30
CA LEU A 519 -4.19 -25.75 -12.04
C LEU A 519 -2.69 -25.73 -11.80
N ILE A 520 -2.11 -24.55 -11.71
CA ILE A 520 -0.71 -24.30 -11.44
C ILE A 520 -0.63 -23.46 -10.15
N MET A 521 -0.03 -24.03 -9.13
CA MET A 521 0.10 -23.41 -7.80
C MET A 521 1.55 -22.98 -7.60
N THR A 522 1.81 -21.72 -7.27
CA THR A 522 3.17 -21.17 -7.19
C THR A 522 3.51 -20.59 -5.83
N ALA A 523 4.77 -20.73 -5.44
CA ALA A 523 5.31 -20.14 -4.23
C ALA A 523 6.80 -19.81 -4.40
N ALA A 524 7.16 -18.53 -4.24
CA ALA A 524 8.56 -18.12 -4.26
C ALA A 524 9.17 -18.18 -2.86
N MET A 525 10.36 -18.78 -2.75
CA MET A 525 11.08 -18.93 -1.48
C MET A 525 12.59 -18.97 -1.69
N ASP A 526 13.34 -18.74 -0.62
CA ASP A 526 14.79 -18.64 -0.67
C ASP A 526 15.46 -19.99 -0.97
N ASP A 527 14.95 -21.09 -0.36
CA ASP A 527 15.51 -22.44 -0.49
C ASP A 527 14.40 -23.50 -0.53
N PRO A 528 13.90 -23.85 -1.73
CA PRO A 528 12.84 -24.83 -1.90
C PRO A 528 13.19 -26.24 -1.40
N GLU A 529 14.42 -26.70 -1.61
CA GLU A 529 14.84 -28.04 -1.23
C GLU A 529 14.89 -28.19 0.29
N LYS A 530 15.50 -27.22 0.98
CA LYS A 530 15.54 -27.21 2.44
C LYS A 530 14.13 -27.10 3.04
N PHE A 531 13.24 -26.34 2.39
CA PHE A 531 11.84 -26.28 2.78
C PHE A 531 11.18 -27.66 2.68
N LEU A 532 11.35 -28.37 1.56
CA LEU A 532 10.80 -29.72 1.36
C LEU A 532 11.40 -30.76 2.30
N GLU A 533 12.70 -30.70 2.57
CA GLU A 533 13.35 -31.57 3.57
C GLU A 533 12.73 -31.38 4.95
N LYS A 534 12.52 -30.11 5.35
CA LYS A 534 11.85 -29.79 6.61
C LYS A 534 10.42 -30.34 6.65
N GLN A 535 9.66 -30.19 5.58
CA GLN A 535 8.30 -30.73 5.49
C GLN A 535 8.30 -32.26 5.62
N LYS A 536 9.16 -32.94 4.91
CA LYS A 536 9.30 -34.43 5.00
C LYS A 536 9.65 -34.89 6.41
N LEU A 537 10.56 -34.19 7.10
CA LEU A 537 10.97 -34.52 8.48
C LEU A 537 9.85 -34.29 9.51
N SER A 538 8.90 -33.38 9.20
CA SER A 538 7.79 -33.06 10.08
C SER A 538 6.60 -34.00 9.92
N MET A 539 6.62 -34.91 8.92
CA MET A 539 5.50 -35.81 8.68
C MET A 539 5.57 -37.01 9.65
N PRO A 540 4.42 -37.41 10.22
CA PRO A 540 4.34 -38.64 11.01
C PRO A 540 4.63 -39.87 10.14
N ALA A 541 5.30 -40.85 10.73
CA ALA A 541 5.82 -42.00 9.99
C ALA A 541 4.75 -43.02 9.53
N ASP A 542 3.54 -43.01 10.15
CA ASP A 542 2.56 -44.14 10.00
C ASP A 542 1.08 -43.70 9.97
N ASP A 543 0.74 -42.41 9.72
CA ASP A 543 -0.65 -42.00 9.88
C ASP A 543 -1.35 -41.63 8.55
N ASP A 544 -2.54 -42.19 8.33
CA ASP A 544 -3.39 -41.95 7.17
C ASP A 544 -4.01 -40.52 7.19
N THR A 545 -4.11 -39.89 8.36
CA THR A 545 -4.63 -38.52 8.54
C THR A 545 -3.61 -37.61 9.23
N LEU A 546 -3.49 -36.39 8.76
CA LEU A 546 -2.63 -35.37 9.38
C LEU A 546 -3.33 -34.81 10.64
N GLU A 547 -2.59 -34.73 11.74
CA GLU A 547 -3.11 -34.17 12.99
C GLU A 547 -3.55 -32.69 12.81
N PRO A 548 -4.76 -32.30 13.24
CA PRO A 548 -5.24 -30.94 13.12
C PRO A 548 -4.34 -29.89 13.78
N GLU A 549 -3.64 -30.25 14.86
CA GLU A 549 -2.69 -29.42 15.57
C GLU A 549 -1.45 -29.12 14.72
N MET A 550 -0.96 -30.13 13.99
CA MET A 550 0.15 -29.98 13.05
C MET A 550 -0.23 -29.02 11.91
N LEU A 551 -1.43 -29.19 11.34
CA LEU A 551 -1.95 -28.32 10.29
C LEU A 551 -2.21 -26.90 10.80
N ALA A 552 -2.65 -26.73 12.04
CA ALA A 552 -2.86 -25.43 12.69
C ALA A 552 -1.55 -24.73 13.08
N ALA A 553 -0.43 -25.43 13.06
CA ALA A 553 0.91 -24.88 13.24
C ALA A 553 1.48 -24.27 11.94
N ALA A 554 0.91 -24.62 10.78
CA ALA A 554 1.32 -24.04 9.50
C ALA A 554 1.17 -22.52 9.50
N SER A 555 2.08 -21.85 8.84
CA SER A 555 2.11 -20.39 8.73
C SER A 555 1.72 -19.89 7.34
N THR A 556 1.72 -20.76 6.35
CA THR A 556 1.49 -20.44 4.94
C THR A 556 0.64 -21.52 4.24
N PRO A 557 -0.15 -21.19 3.20
CA PRO A 557 -0.92 -22.18 2.45
C PRO A 557 -0.06 -23.24 1.77
N ILE A 558 1.14 -22.88 1.32
CA ILE A 558 2.05 -23.83 0.65
C ILE A 558 2.50 -24.97 1.57
N GLU A 559 2.55 -24.75 2.89
CA GLU A 559 2.86 -25.80 3.85
C GLU A 559 1.79 -26.91 3.82
N TRP A 560 0.50 -26.57 3.76
CA TRP A 560 -0.59 -27.54 3.63
C TRP A 560 -0.53 -28.31 2.31
N LEU A 561 -0.34 -27.57 1.21
CA LEU A 561 -0.28 -28.15 -0.15
C LEU A 561 0.91 -29.10 -0.32
N THR A 562 2.09 -28.71 0.13
CA THR A 562 3.28 -29.55 0.03
C THR A 562 3.20 -30.78 0.93
N THR A 563 2.64 -30.64 2.13
CA THR A 563 2.41 -31.79 3.02
C THR A 563 1.47 -32.80 2.37
N ALA A 564 0.35 -32.34 1.80
CA ALA A 564 -0.58 -33.20 1.07
C ALA A 564 0.07 -33.87 -0.17
N ALA A 565 0.82 -33.09 -0.96
CA ALA A 565 1.50 -33.60 -2.15
C ALA A 565 2.61 -34.61 -1.84
N ILE A 566 3.36 -34.45 -0.74
CA ILE A 566 4.34 -35.41 -0.29
C ILE A 566 3.66 -36.72 0.10
N LYS A 567 2.52 -36.66 0.82
CA LYS A 567 1.71 -37.81 1.19
C LYS A 567 1.13 -38.54 -0.03
N ASP A 568 0.66 -37.78 -1.02
CA ASP A 568 0.12 -38.28 -2.29
C ASP A 568 1.16 -39.04 -3.15
N CYS A 569 2.43 -38.86 -2.85
CA CYS A 569 3.54 -39.45 -3.61
C CYS A 569 3.52 -39.15 -5.12
N GLY A 570 2.96 -38.05 -5.55
CA GLY A 570 2.89 -37.64 -6.94
C GLY A 570 1.82 -38.33 -7.78
N GLN A 571 0.82 -38.93 -7.15
CA GLN A 571 -0.25 -39.62 -7.87
C GLN A 571 -1.28 -38.64 -8.49
N THR A 572 -1.59 -37.57 -7.78
CA THR A 572 -2.58 -36.60 -8.22
C THR A 572 -2.03 -35.19 -8.41
N ILE A 573 -0.86 -34.86 -7.81
CA ILE A 573 -0.22 -33.56 -7.86
C ILE A 573 1.27 -33.71 -8.17
N THR A 574 1.75 -32.96 -9.13
CA THR A 574 3.19 -32.89 -9.45
C THR A 574 3.84 -31.77 -8.63
N LEU A 575 4.89 -32.12 -7.85
CA LEU A 575 5.67 -31.16 -7.06
C LEU A 575 7.03 -30.93 -7.72
N VAL A 576 7.32 -29.68 -8.09
CA VAL A 576 8.53 -29.29 -8.83
C VAL A 576 9.22 -28.15 -8.13
N CYS A 577 10.56 -28.25 -7.99
CA CYS A 577 11.41 -27.14 -7.60
C CYS A 577 12.01 -26.52 -8.87
N ASP A 578 11.68 -25.25 -9.13
CA ASP A 578 12.24 -24.53 -10.26
C ASP A 578 13.36 -23.60 -9.79
N HIS A 579 14.51 -23.74 -10.40
CA HIS A 579 15.61 -22.80 -10.25
C HIS A 579 15.42 -21.70 -11.27
N THR A 580 15.20 -20.46 -10.83
CA THR A 580 15.41 -19.32 -11.70
C THR A 580 16.93 -19.18 -11.86
N GLU A 581 17.52 -20.00 -12.73
CA GLU A 581 18.80 -19.61 -13.29
C GLU A 581 18.63 -18.23 -13.89
N LYS A 582 19.66 -17.36 -13.73
CA LYS A 582 19.78 -16.18 -14.59
C LYS A 582 19.33 -16.65 -15.96
N ALA A 583 18.23 -16.13 -16.45
CA ALA A 583 17.86 -16.30 -17.83
C ALA A 583 19.00 -15.66 -18.63
N ALA A 584 20.09 -16.42 -18.77
CA ALA A 584 20.90 -16.31 -19.94
C ALA A 584 19.90 -16.64 -21.03
N PHE A 585 19.36 -15.61 -21.67
CA PHE A 585 18.83 -15.72 -22.99
C PHE A 585 19.94 -16.40 -23.80
N SER A 586 19.97 -17.74 -23.80
CA SER A 586 20.43 -18.42 -24.96
C SER A 586 19.39 -18.06 -26.02
N ARG A 587 19.69 -17.00 -26.70
CA ARG A 587 19.25 -16.83 -28.06
C ARG A 587 19.64 -18.15 -28.73
N GLU A 588 18.73 -19.13 -28.72
CA GLU A 588 18.78 -20.15 -29.76
C GLU A 588 18.76 -19.34 -31.04
N GLU A 589 19.79 -19.53 -31.80
CA GLU A 589 19.92 -18.95 -33.12
C GLU A 589 18.61 -19.17 -33.86
N ALA A 590 17.84 -18.10 -33.98
CA ALA A 590 16.66 -18.11 -34.81
C ALA A 590 17.14 -18.56 -36.17
N THR A 591 16.71 -19.74 -36.59
CA THR A 591 16.76 -20.18 -37.97
C THR A 591 16.37 -19.01 -38.84
N GLU A 592 17.28 -18.65 -39.73
CA GLU A 592 17.20 -17.55 -40.67
C GLU A 592 15.77 -17.39 -41.21
N GLN A 593 15.05 -16.40 -40.66
CA GLN A 593 13.87 -15.89 -41.35
C GLN A 593 14.36 -15.11 -42.58
N PRO A 594 13.65 -15.16 -43.71
CA PRO A 594 14.07 -14.50 -44.93
C PRO A 594 14.25 -13.02 -44.65
N GLU A 595 15.40 -12.51 -45.05
CA GLU A 595 15.81 -11.09 -44.99
C GLU A 595 14.66 -10.24 -45.54
N SER A 596 13.89 -9.61 -44.68
CA SER A 596 13.13 -8.43 -45.09
C SER A 596 14.14 -7.33 -45.36
N ASP A 597 14.07 -6.72 -46.53
CA ASP A 597 14.88 -5.56 -46.96
C ASP A 597 14.67 -4.40 -45.99
N VAL A 598 15.30 -4.48 -44.83
CA VAL A 598 15.42 -3.34 -43.93
C VAL A 598 16.53 -2.45 -44.53
N SER A 599 16.14 -1.26 -44.95
CA SER A 599 17.08 -0.27 -45.49
C SER A 599 18.30 -0.11 -44.59
N SER A 600 19.49 -0.31 -45.15
CA SER A 600 20.76 -0.13 -44.44
C SER A 600 20.89 1.23 -43.73
N THR A 601 20.26 2.27 -44.28
CA THR A 601 20.14 3.60 -43.68
C THR A 601 19.35 3.62 -42.39
N LEU A 602 18.30 2.82 -42.26
CA LEU A 602 17.52 2.72 -41.02
C LEU A 602 18.32 2.01 -39.91
N ILE A 603 19.09 0.98 -40.31
CA ILE A 603 19.96 0.26 -39.35
C ILE A 603 21.09 1.20 -38.85
N GLU A 604 21.69 2.00 -39.75
CA GLU A 604 22.70 3.00 -39.38
C GLU A 604 22.14 4.08 -38.46
N GLU A 605 20.91 4.57 -38.70
CA GLU A 605 20.26 5.56 -37.87
C GLU A 605 19.91 5.01 -36.47
N ILE A 606 19.39 3.78 -36.38
CA ILE A 606 19.12 3.10 -35.12
C ILE A 606 20.42 2.83 -34.35
N THR A 607 21.46 2.34 -35.04
CA THR A 607 22.76 2.08 -34.43
C THR A 607 23.39 3.37 -33.89
N LYS A 608 23.28 4.48 -34.63
CA LYS A 608 23.74 5.80 -34.18
C LYS A 608 22.96 6.32 -32.96
N LYS A 609 21.65 6.08 -32.91
CA LYS A 609 20.81 6.42 -31.72
C LYS A 609 21.12 5.54 -30.52
N LEU A 610 21.35 4.25 -30.72
CA LEU A 610 21.67 3.29 -29.66
C LEU A 610 23.12 3.43 -29.15
N SER A 611 24.04 3.92 -29.97
CA SER A 611 25.43 4.20 -29.58
C SER A 611 25.63 5.58 -28.92
N PHE A 612 24.52 6.32 -28.70
CA PHE A 612 24.61 7.61 -28.03
C PHE A 612 25.05 7.39 -26.57
N VAL A 613 26.22 7.93 -26.25
CA VAL A 613 26.70 8.02 -24.87
C VAL A 613 26.43 9.45 -24.39
N TYR A 614 25.75 9.56 -23.27
CA TYR A 614 25.47 10.86 -22.68
C TYR A 614 26.76 11.58 -22.33
N PRO A 615 27.01 12.81 -22.88
CA PRO A 615 28.30 13.46 -22.77
C PRO A 615 28.65 13.95 -21.35
N HIS A 616 27.66 14.05 -20.46
CA HIS A 616 27.80 14.56 -19.08
C HIS A 616 27.74 13.44 -18.05
N THR A 617 28.63 12.48 -18.14
CA THR A 617 28.64 11.30 -17.25
C THR A 617 29.01 11.62 -15.81
N LEU A 618 29.78 12.67 -15.56
CA LEU A 618 30.14 13.13 -14.20
C LEU A 618 28.94 13.79 -13.51
N GLU A 619 28.10 14.47 -14.27
CA GLU A 619 26.93 15.20 -13.76
C GLU A 619 25.74 14.33 -13.42
N GLN A 620 25.64 13.11 -13.96
CA GLN A 620 24.55 12.18 -13.71
C GLN A 620 24.35 11.82 -12.22
N ASN A 621 25.45 11.81 -11.47
CA ASN A 621 25.48 11.45 -10.06
C ASN A 621 25.48 12.65 -9.12
N LEU A 622 25.46 13.88 -9.66
CA LEU A 622 25.43 15.08 -8.85
C LEU A 622 24.00 15.38 -8.36
N PRO A 623 23.82 15.62 -7.08
CA PRO A 623 22.54 16.07 -6.57
C PRO A 623 22.26 17.51 -7.01
N SER A 624 21.07 17.79 -7.50
CA SER A 624 20.69 19.17 -7.86
C SER A 624 20.57 20.10 -6.65
N LYS A 625 20.42 19.53 -5.46
CA LYS A 625 20.28 20.22 -4.18
C LYS A 625 20.98 19.43 -3.08
N VAL A 626 21.73 20.15 -2.23
CA VAL A 626 22.40 19.57 -1.06
C VAL A 626 22.21 20.50 0.15
N THR A 627 21.92 19.93 1.29
CA THR A 627 21.96 20.67 2.54
C THR A 627 23.37 20.58 3.16
N ALA A 628 23.81 21.64 3.85
CA ALA A 628 25.10 21.66 4.54
C ALA A 628 25.28 20.49 5.54
N THR A 629 24.18 19.95 6.05
CA THR A 629 24.18 18.79 6.95
C THR A 629 24.37 17.47 6.19
N GLU A 630 23.88 17.35 4.96
CA GLU A 630 24.02 16.13 4.13
C GLU A 630 25.44 15.99 3.57
N LEU A 631 26.22 17.07 3.46
CA LEU A 631 27.61 17.01 3.00
C LEU A 631 28.47 16.03 3.81
N LYS A 632 28.16 15.84 5.09
CA LYS A 632 28.84 14.86 5.95
C LYS A 632 28.69 13.41 5.44
N GLN A 633 27.59 13.08 4.76
CA GLN A 633 27.31 11.74 4.29
C GLN A 633 27.98 11.44 2.95
N PHE A 634 28.25 12.47 2.14
CA PHE A 634 28.92 12.30 0.86
C PHE A 634 30.39 11.92 1.02
N GLU A 635 31.11 12.49 1.99
CA GLU A 635 32.52 12.14 2.26
C GLU A 635 32.70 10.74 2.86
N GLN A 636 31.66 10.19 3.52
CA GLN A 636 31.72 8.85 4.13
C GLN A 636 31.36 7.71 3.15
N ARG A 637 30.82 8.01 1.96
CA ARG A 637 30.47 6.96 0.98
C ARG A 637 31.71 6.37 0.29
N GLU A 638 32.78 7.12 0.09
CA GLU A 638 34.02 6.62 -0.53
C GLU A 638 34.84 5.72 0.39
N ASP A 639 34.73 5.85 1.72
CA ASP A 639 35.46 5.01 2.70
C ASP A 639 34.68 3.75 3.13
N ARG A 640 33.43 3.52 2.67
CA ARG A 640 32.55 2.45 3.16
C ARG A 640 32.31 1.30 2.19
N GLU A 641 33.20 1.00 1.27
CA GLU A 641 33.10 -0.26 0.53
C GLU A 641 33.37 -1.52 1.36
N VAL A 642 33.77 -1.43 2.63
CA VAL A 642 34.22 -2.62 3.40
C VAL A 642 33.53 -2.89 4.74
N VAL A 643 32.88 -1.95 5.44
CA VAL A 643 32.30 -2.32 6.76
C VAL A 643 30.99 -1.56 7.08
N GLY A 644 29.88 -2.27 7.25
CA GLY A 644 28.85 -1.85 8.21
C GLY A 644 27.44 -1.53 7.74
N LEU A 645 26.73 -2.51 7.20
CA LEU A 645 25.29 -2.52 6.93
C LEU A 645 24.37 -2.62 8.18
N VAL A 646 24.88 -2.45 9.40
CA VAL A 646 24.12 -2.76 10.62
C VAL A 646 23.59 -1.50 11.31
N GLU A 647 24.30 -0.37 11.27
CA GLU A 647 23.88 0.84 12.01
C GLU A 647 22.82 1.70 11.28
N GLU A 648 22.77 1.70 9.95
CA GLU A 648 21.74 2.45 9.20
C GLU A 648 20.32 1.87 9.34
N ARG A 649 20.18 0.62 9.81
CA ARG A 649 18.87 0.00 10.00
C ARG A 649 18.14 0.47 11.26
N GLU A 650 18.83 0.95 12.26
CA GLU A 650 18.20 1.43 13.50
C GLU A 650 17.71 2.87 13.39
N GLU A 651 18.49 3.79 12.81
CA GLU A 651 18.05 5.18 12.60
C GLU A 651 16.90 5.33 11.58
N ASN A 652 16.88 4.50 10.52
CA ASN A 652 15.79 4.50 9.56
C ASN A 652 14.52 3.77 10.06
N ARG A 653 14.64 2.86 11.04
CA ARG A 653 13.47 2.29 11.73
C ARG A 653 12.79 3.30 12.64
N GLU A 654 13.51 4.17 13.30
CA GLU A 654 12.93 5.23 14.13
C GLU A 654 12.24 6.32 13.31
N ARG A 655 12.72 6.64 12.09
CA ARG A 655 12.07 7.62 11.21
C ARG A 655 10.77 7.12 10.56
N LYS A 656 10.62 5.83 10.32
CA LYS A 656 9.39 5.25 9.72
C LYS A 656 8.22 5.08 10.71
N HIS A 657 8.46 5.21 12.03
CA HIS A 657 7.41 5.07 13.05
C HIS A 657 6.84 6.39 13.58
N ARG A 658 7.19 7.55 13.00
CA ARG A 658 6.78 8.88 13.50
C ARG A 658 5.49 9.44 12.87
N TYR A 659 4.56 8.65 12.41
CA TYR A 659 3.24 9.15 11.99
C TYR A 659 2.18 9.18 13.09
N PHE A 660 2.48 8.78 14.31
CA PHE A 660 1.64 9.04 15.47
C PHE A 660 2.33 10.09 16.36
N ARG A 661 1.96 11.36 16.22
CA ARG A 661 2.21 12.32 17.28
C ARG A 661 1.44 11.84 18.50
N MET A 662 2.16 11.32 19.50
CA MET A 662 1.54 11.09 20.80
C MET A 662 0.95 12.42 21.30
N PRO A 663 -0.25 12.44 21.86
CA PRO A 663 -0.84 13.62 22.46
C PRO A 663 0.11 14.19 23.54
N ASP A 664 0.20 15.52 23.63
CA ASP A 664 1.15 16.21 24.53
C ASP A 664 1.04 15.77 25.99
N PHE A 665 -0.14 15.40 26.47
CA PHE A 665 -0.35 14.87 27.83
C PHE A 665 0.31 13.50 28.08
N ALA A 666 0.58 12.71 27.04
CA ALA A 666 1.25 11.41 27.17
C ALA A 666 2.77 11.54 27.11
N LEU A 667 3.27 12.65 26.57
CA LEU A 667 4.69 12.98 26.49
C LEU A 667 5.25 13.55 27.80
N GLU A 668 4.44 14.22 28.61
CA GLU A 668 4.86 14.89 29.86
C GLU A 668 5.52 13.97 30.91
N LYS A 669 5.32 12.65 30.83
CA LYS A 669 5.83 11.68 31.81
C LYS A 669 7.14 10.99 31.44
N LYS A 670 7.70 11.26 30.23
CA LYS A 670 8.98 10.67 29.82
C LYS A 670 10.12 11.70 29.94
N PRO A 671 11.31 11.33 30.43
CA PRO A 671 12.46 12.22 30.42
C PRO A 671 12.79 12.59 28.94
N ALA A 672 13.19 13.85 28.75
CA ALA A 672 13.56 14.35 27.41
C ALA A 672 14.78 13.59 26.87
N THR A 673 14.71 13.15 25.64
CA THR A 673 15.80 12.49 24.91
C THR A 673 16.97 13.45 24.68
N GLY A 674 18.17 12.92 24.36
CA GLY A 674 19.32 13.75 24.00
C GLY A 674 19.03 14.72 22.85
N ALA A 675 18.35 14.27 21.82
CA ALA A 675 17.94 15.08 20.69
C ALA A 675 16.94 16.19 21.07
N GLU A 676 15.94 15.89 21.91
CA GLU A 676 14.98 16.89 22.40
C GLU A 676 15.66 17.98 23.25
N LYS A 677 16.66 17.60 24.06
CA LYS A 677 17.47 18.56 24.83
C LYS A 677 18.32 19.45 23.93
N GLY A 678 18.89 18.86 22.88
CA GLY A 678 19.63 19.61 21.85
C GLY A 678 18.77 20.65 21.17
N ILE A 679 17.62 20.25 20.62
CA ILE A 679 16.67 21.16 19.94
C ILE A 679 16.20 22.27 20.89
N ALA A 680 15.85 21.93 22.15
CA ALA A 680 15.42 22.92 23.13
C ALA A 680 16.52 23.95 23.44
N THR A 681 17.78 23.50 23.52
CA THR A 681 18.92 24.38 23.81
C THR A 681 19.23 25.31 22.61
N HIS A 682 19.17 24.83 21.37
CA HIS A 682 19.30 25.67 20.17
C HIS A 682 18.20 26.72 20.09
N LEU A 683 16.93 26.33 20.32
CA LEU A 683 15.80 27.29 20.37
C LEU A 683 15.99 28.35 21.47
N ALA A 684 16.47 27.95 22.63
CA ALA A 684 16.78 28.91 23.69
C ALA A 684 17.85 29.90 23.26
N LEU A 685 18.97 29.45 22.68
CA LEU A 685 20.07 30.30 22.17
C LEU A 685 19.60 31.21 21.04
N GLN A 686 18.65 30.79 20.24
CA GLN A 686 18.09 31.58 19.14
C GLN A 686 17.34 32.83 19.64
N TYR A 687 16.53 32.72 20.69
CA TYR A 687 15.55 33.75 21.06
C TYR A 687 15.86 34.47 22.36
N MET A 688 16.83 33.96 23.18
CA MET A 688 17.16 34.59 24.46
C MET A 688 17.91 35.92 24.32
N ASP A 689 17.78 36.76 25.32
CA ASP A 689 18.58 37.97 25.46
C ASP A 689 19.99 37.59 25.94
N LEU A 690 20.98 37.72 25.04
CA LEU A 690 22.34 37.27 25.30
C LEU A 690 23.05 38.14 26.38
N SER A 691 22.56 39.35 26.61
CA SER A 691 23.11 40.23 27.68
C SER A 691 22.88 39.68 29.10
N LYS A 692 21.85 38.86 29.28
CA LYS A 692 21.47 38.23 30.56
C LYS A 692 21.98 36.79 30.69
N ALA A 693 22.60 36.25 29.67
CA ALA A 693 22.97 34.82 29.63
C ALA A 693 24.23 34.46 30.47
N ASN A 694 24.89 35.42 31.05
CA ASN A 694 26.12 35.24 31.84
C ASN A 694 25.87 34.89 33.33
N THR A 695 24.63 34.81 33.78
CA THR A 695 24.29 34.44 35.15
C THR A 695 23.23 33.33 35.16
N PRO A 696 23.26 32.42 36.16
CA PRO A 696 22.24 31.36 36.28
C PRO A 696 20.81 31.90 36.44
N GLU A 697 20.68 33.05 37.12
CA GLU A 697 19.38 33.71 37.35
C GLU A 697 18.90 34.35 36.04
N GLY A 698 19.76 34.99 35.26
CA GLY A 698 19.47 35.54 33.98
C GLY A 698 18.98 34.50 32.96
N VAL A 699 19.71 33.37 32.86
CA VAL A 699 19.31 32.25 32.00
C VAL A 699 17.95 31.68 32.41
N ARG A 700 17.69 31.50 33.73
CA ARG A 700 16.38 31.02 34.21
C ARG A 700 15.25 32.00 33.86
N SER A 701 15.46 33.31 34.06
CA SER A 701 14.46 34.33 33.75
C SER A 701 14.14 34.37 32.24
N GLU A 702 15.17 34.20 31.39
CA GLU A 702 14.97 34.17 29.93
C GLU A 702 14.24 32.91 29.47
N ILE A 703 14.57 31.74 30.01
CA ILE A 703 13.83 30.48 29.69
C ILE A 703 12.37 30.56 30.15
N ALA A 704 12.11 31.17 31.32
CA ALA A 704 10.75 31.43 31.79
C ALA A 704 10.00 32.37 30.84
N ARG A 705 10.63 33.51 30.44
CA ARG A 705 10.07 34.43 29.44
C ARG A 705 9.78 33.73 28.13
N LEU A 706 10.72 32.97 27.57
CA LEU A 706 10.54 32.24 26.31
C LEU A 706 9.44 31.19 26.40
N THR A 707 9.22 30.59 27.54
CA THR A 707 8.13 29.65 27.79
C THR A 707 6.78 30.37 27.88
N GLU A 708 6.72 31.50 28.57
CA GLU A 708 5.51 32.34 28.66
C GLU A 708 5.12 32.93 27.33
N GLU A 709 6.07 33.41 26.54
CA GLU A 709 5.89 33.94 25.18
C GLU A 709 5.69 32.82 24.12
N ARG A 710 5.69 31.53 24.51
CA ARG A 710 5.49 30.36 23.66
C ARG A 710 6.55 30.10 22.59
N TYR A 711 7.75 30.64 22.71
CA TYR A 711 8.90 30.23 21.90
C TYR A 711 9.41 28.85 22.30
N LEU A 712 9.26 28.47 23.56
CA LEU A 712 9.51 27.14 24.08
C LEU A 712 8.22 26.56 24.68
N SER A 713 7.97 25.29 24.48
CA SER A 713 6.95 24.59 25.27
C SER A 713 7.45 24.37 26.70
N GLU A 714 6.57 24.16 27.68
CA GLU A 714 6.96 23.88 29.08
C GLU A 714 7.94 22.70 29.19
N ARG A 715 7.75 21.69 28.36
CA ARG A 715 8.64 20.54 28.29
C ARG A 715 10.01 20.90 27.73
N GLN A 716 10.09 21.72 26.70
CA GLN A 716 11.34 22.22 26.14
C GLN A 716 12.05 23.12 27.14
N GLY A 717 11.35 24.03 27.82
CA GLY A 717 11.93 24.88 28.87
C GLY A 717 12.58 24.10 30.01
N LYS A 718 11.95 22.99 30.44
CA LYS A 718 12.51 22.05 31.41
C LYS A 718 13.68 21.20 30.85
N ALA A 719 13.74 20.99 29.56
CA ALA A 719 14.76 20.19 28.90
C ALA A 719 16.04 20.95 28.56
N VAL A 720 16.01 22.31 28.54
CA VAL A 720 17.17 23.16 28.24
C VAL A 720 18.27 22.93 29.26
N ASN A 721 19.48 22.70 28.78
CA ASN A 721 20.65 22.61 29.65
C ASN A 721 21.15 24.02 30.06
N GLN A 722 20.57 24.56 31.13
CA GLN A 722 20.88 25.92 31.62
C GLN A 722 22.36 26.09 31.96
N ASN A 723 23.00 25.08 32.55
CA ASN A 723 24.41 25.16 32.95
C ASN A 723 25.36 25.24 31.76
N SER A 724 25.03 24.62 30.62
CA SER A 724 25.85 24.72 29.41
C SER A 724 25.77 26.10 28.77
N ILE A 725 24.59 26.74 28.82
CA ILE A 725 24.42 28.12 28.38
C ILE A 725 25.21 29.10 29.24
N VAL A 726 25.10 28.98 30.57
CA VAL A 726 25.85 29.83 31.48
C VAL A 726 27.37 29.69 31.25
N ARG A 727 27.87 28.46 31.10
CA ARG A 727 29.30 28.22 30.84
C ARG A 727 29.74 28.86 29.52
N LEU A 728 28.98 28.69 28.45
CA LEU A 728 29.27 29.33 27.16
C LEU A 728 29.44 30.84 27.33
N PHE A 729 28.47 31.51 27.99
CA PHE A 729 28.48 32.98 28.11
C PHE A 729 29.42 33.50 29.18
N CYS A 730 29.96 32.65 30.07
CA CYS A 730 31.06 32.99 30.95
C CYS A 730 32.47 32.74 30.34
N SER A 731 32.54 32.07 29.18
CA SER A 731 33.81 31.83 28.47
C SER A 731 34.26 33.05 27.63
N GLU A 732 35.50 33.02 27.18
CA GLU A 732 36.04 34.03 26.23
C GLU A 732 35.19 34.14 24.96
N LEU A 733 34.66 33.01 24.47
CA LEU A 733 33.75 33.02 23.33
C LEU A 733 32.43 33.75 23.63
N GLY A 734 31.87 33.57 24.82
CA GLY A 734 30.66 34.26 25.25
C GLY A 734 30.91 35.79 25.40
N GLU A 735 32.09 36.21 25.78
CA GLU A 735 32.50 37.61 25.84
C GLU A 735 32.60 38.21 24.44
N ARG A 736 33.16 37.48 23.50
CA ARG A 736 33.20 37.87 22.08
C ARG A 736 31.79 37.99 21.48
N ILE A 737 30.90 37.04 21.76
CA ILE A 737 29.49 37.09 21.28
C ILE A 737 28.80 38.38 21.77
N ARG A 738 29.03 38.80 23.03
CA ARG A 738 28.40 40.01 23.56
C ARG A 738 29.01 41.30 23.06
N ASN A 739 30.30 41.28 22.68
CA ASN A 739 31.03 42.45 22.22
C ASN A 739 31.14 42.60 20.70
N ALA A 740 30.54 41.69 19.94
CA ALA A 740 30.53 41.68 18.48
C ALA A 740 29.80 42.89 17.91
N ASP A 741 30.27 43.41 16.76
CA ASP A 741 29.63 44.52 16.05
C ASP A 741 28.20 44.16 15.60
N ALA A 742 27.97 42.91 15.23
CA ALA A 742 26.66 42.33 14.93
C ALA A 742 26.64 40.82 15.22
N VAL A 743 25.47 40.29 15.60
CA VAL A 743 25.25 38.84 15.88
C VAL A 743 24.06 38.35 15.06
N HIS A 744 24.30 37.43 14.13
CA HIS A 744 23.30 36.78 13.35
C HIS A 744 23.06 35.39 13.92
N ARG A 745 21.81 35.08 14.32
CA ARG A 745 21.44 33.76 14.88
C ARG A 745 20.49 33.02 13.95
N GLU A 746 20.67 31.71 13.80
CA GLU A 746 19.87 30.87 12.90
C GLU A 746 19.77 31.46 11.49
N PHE A 747 20.93 31.88 10.97
CA PHE A 747 21.01 32.51 9.67
C PHE A 747 20.75 31.47 8.56
N ARG A 748 19.60 31.55 7.92
CA ARG A 748 19.22 30.66 6.81
C ARG A 748 19.75 31.18 5.50
N PHE A 749 20.34 30.29 4.71
CA PHE A 749 20.85 30.60 3.39
C PHE A 749 20.47 29.57 2.33
N SER A 750 20.39 30.06 1.10
CA SER A 750 20.20 29.24 -0.10
C SER A 750 20.96 29.90 -1.22
N MET A 751 21.90 29.20 -1.83
CA MET A 751 22.75 29.75 -2.88
C MET A 751 23.14 28.68 -3.89
N LEU A 752 23.39 29.10 -5.14
CA LEU A 752 24.02 28.27 -6.15
C LEU A 752 25.55 28.32 -6.00
N CYS A 753 26.16 27.15 -6.07
CA CYS A 753 27.60 27.00 -6.03
C CYS A 753 28.02 25.84 -6.93
N LYS A 754 29.25 25.90 -7.43
CA LYS A 754 29.76 24.82 -8.29
C LYS A 754 29.96 23.53 -7.48
N GLY A 755 29.71 22.39 -8.10
CA GLY A 755 29.95 21.10 -7.49
C GLY A 755 31.36 20.94 -6.96
N SER A 756 32.36 21.42 -7.71
CA SER A 756 33.77 21.39 -7.33
C SER A 756 34.13 22.19 -6.08
N GLU A 757 33.29 23.15 -5.65
CA GLU A 757 33.58 24.00 -4.49
C GLU A 757 33.18 23.31 -3.16
N ILE A 758 32.18 22.43 -3.18
CA ILE A 758 31.59 21.87 -1.97
C ILE A 758 31.57 20.34 -1.93
N LEU A 759 31.69 19.68 -3.09
CA LEU A 759 31.81 18.23 -3.23
C LEU A 759 33.20 17.89 -3.78
N GLN A 760 33.69 16.68 -3.51
CA GLN A 760 34.93 16.18 -4.08
C GLN A 760 34.69 15.70 -5.54
N THR A 761 34.38 16.64 -6.45
CA THR A 761 34.11 16.37 -7.85
C THR A 761 34.80 17.41 -8.73
N GLU A 762 35.11 17.06 -9.95
CA GLU A 762 35.66 17.99 -10.95
C GLU A 762 34.57 18.73 -11.74
N SER A 763 33.28 18.48 -11.42
CA SER A 763 32.17 19.11 -12.12
C SER A 763 32.00 20.58 -11.78
N GLU A 764 31.85 21.39 -12.81
CA GLU A 764 31.59 22.83 -12.73
C GLU A 764 30.10 23.20 -12.74
N GLU A 765 29.23 22.17 -12.75
CA GLU A 765 27.76 22.37 -12.68
C GLU A 765 27.32 22.98 -11.36
N GLU A 766 26.33 23.85 -11.46
CA GLU A 766 25.78 24.56 -10.31
C GLU A 766 24.78 23.69 -9.54
N ILE A 767 24.98 23.56 -8.23
CA ILE A 767 24.11 22.87 -7.31
C ILE A 767 23.57 23.84 -6.27
N LEU A 768 22.33 23.60 -5.82
CA LEU A 768 21.69 24.43 -4.80
C LEU A 768 22.15 23.99 -3.41
N LEU A 769 22.98 24.81 -2.75
CA LEU A 769 23.39 24.62 -1.37
C LEU A 769 22.44 25.36 -0.43
N GLN A 770 21.90 24.66 0.56
CA GLN A 770 21.06 25.24 1.62
C GLN A 770 21.60 24.90 3.00
N GLY A 771 21.38 25.80 3.94
CA GLY A 771 21.79 25.56 5.32
C GLY A 771 21.26 26.61 6.30
N VAL A 772 21.51 26.30 7.56
CA VAL A 772 21.23 27.20 8.68
C VAL A 772 22.47 27.28 9.54
N VAL A 773 22.97 28.48 9.77
CA VAL A 773 24.15 28.74 10.62
C VAL A 773 23.64 29.14 11.98
N ASP A 774 24.03 28.41 13.03
CA ASP A 774 23.55 28.65 14.40
C ASP A 774 23.85 30.06 14.90
N CYS A 775 25.10 30.51 14.73
CA CYS A 775 25.51 31.85 15.12
C CYS A 775 26.66 32.34 14.24
N CYS A 776 26.58 33.58 13.80
CA CYS A 776 27.65 34.26 13.09
C CYS A 776 27.88 35.65 13.69
N LEU A 777 29.12 35.95 14.03
CA LEU A 777 29.54 37.25 14.62
C LEU A 777 30.22 38.06 13.53
N GLU A 778 30.06 39.37 13.64
CA GLU A 778 30.86 40.34 12.93
C GLU A 778 31.87 41.00 13.90
N GLU A 779 33.16 40.88 13.61
CA GLU A 779 34.24 41.46 14.37
C GLU A 779 35.19 42.22 13.44
N ASN A 780 35.34 43.53 13.60
CA ASN A 780 36.27 44.32 12.79
C ASN A 780 36.13 44.10 11.27
N GLY A 781 34.93 43.97 10.76
CA GLY A 781 34.63 43.74 9.35
C GLY A 781 34.90 42.31 8.84
N GLN A 782 35.14 41.36 9.70
CA GLN A 782 35.32 39.92 9.40
C GLN A 782 34.25 39.11 10.12
N LEU A 783 33.95 37.91 9.59
CA LEU A 783 32.95 36.99 10.13
C LEU A 783 33.59 35.91 10.98
N VAL A 784 32.93 35.58 12.12
CA VAL A 784 33.28 34.42 12.93
C VAL A 784 32.04 33.52 12.99
N ILE A 785 32.12 32.30 12.50
CA ILE A 785 31.03 31.34 12.48
C ILE A 785 31.15 30.47 13.73
N ILE A 786 30.02 30.30 14.43
CA ILE A 786 29.92 29.39 15.58
C ILE A 786 28.80 28.41 15.31
N ASP A 787 29.13 27.12 15.39
CA ASP A 787 28.17 26.03 15.24
C ASP A 787 28.10 25.21 16.53
N TYR A 788 26.95 25.17 17.18
CA TYR A 788 26.75 24.53 18.46
C TYR A 788 26.48 23.04 18.31
N LYS A 789 27.18 22.22 19.06
CA LYS A 789 27.03 20.76 19.06
C LYS A 789 26.67 20.25 20.46
N THR A 790 25.79 19.29 20.53
CA THR A 790 25.35 18.65 21.76
C THR A 790 26.03 17.31 22.03
N ASP A 791 26.95 16.89 21.16
CA ASP A 791 27.77 15.70 21.35
C ASP A 791 28.60 15.78 22.62
N SER A 792 28.76 14.63 23.28
CA SER A 792 29.62 14.52 24.47
C SER A 792 31.02 14.07 24.03
N VAL A 793 32.02 14.91 24.29
CA VAL A 793 33.42 14.70 23.89
C VAL A 793 34.29 14.73 25.15
N PHE A 794 34.90 13.60 25.49
CA PHE A 794 35.65 13.45 26.76
C PHE A 794 37.18 13.47 26.57
N THR A 795 37.67 13.09 25.35
CA THR A 795 39.11 13.04 25.08
C THR A 795 39.50 13.95 23.93
N GLU A 796 40.77 14.33 23.79
CA GLU A 796 41.31 15.12 22.69
C GLU A 796 41.17 14.37 21.33
N GLU A 797 41.30 13.05 21.35
CA GLU A 797 41.13 12.24 20.14
C GLU A 797 39.67 12.27 19.64
N GLN A 798 38.71 12.17 20.55
CA GLN A 798 37.29 12.32 20.24
C GLN A 798 36.97 13.73 19.72
N LEU A 799 37.61 14.77 20.29
CA LEU A 799 37.44 16.13 19.80
C LEU A 799 37.94 16.28 18.36
N ALA A 800 39.15 15.77 18.06
CA ALA A 800 39.72 15.80 16.72
C ALA A 800 38.85 15.03 15.71
N GLN A 801 38.37 13.82 16.08
CA GLN A 801 37.51 13.00 15.25
C GLN A 801 36.16 13.69 14.96
N ARG A 802 35.51 14.27 15.99
CA ARG A 802 34.26 15.01 15.81
C ARG A 802 34.47 16.30 15.02
N THR A 803 35.57 16.99 15.20
CA THR A 803 35.91 18.17 14.40
C THR A 803 36.05 17.83 12.93
N ALA A 804 36.74 16.76 12.60
CA ALA A 804 36.85 16.27 11.21
C ALA A 804 35.48 15.89 10.62
N HIS A 805 34.62 15.25 11.41
CA HIS A 805 33.27 14.86 10.99
C HIS A 805 32.38 16.07 10.61
N TYR A 806 32.59 17.24 11.22
CA TYR A 806 31.80 18.44 10.94
C TYR A 806 32.48 19.41 9.96
N ALA A 807 33.71 19.11 9.48
CA ALA A 807 34.53 20.01 8.68
C ALA A 807 33.87 20.46 7.38
N SER A 808 33.24 19.54 6.62
CA SER A 808 32.55 19.83 5.36
C SER A 808 31.34 20.74 5.57
N GLN A 809 30.57 20.54 6.61
CA GLN A 809 29.44 21.40 6.95
C GLN A 809 29.90 22.83 7.22
N VAL A 810 30.94 22.98 8.00
CA VAL A 810 31.48 24.26 8.41
C VAL A 810 32.16 24.99 7.22
N LYS A 811 32.82 24.24 6.32
CA LYS A 811 33.35 24.78 5.08
C LYS A 811 32.27 25.36 4.20
N ALA A 812 31.14 24.63 4.04
CA ALA A 812 29.98 25.10 3.30
C ALA A 812 29.39 26.40 3.87
N TYR A 813 29.33 26.53 5.21
CA TYR A 813 28.91 27.76 5.88
C TYR A 813 29.85 28.90 5.58
N SER A 814 31.19 28.69 5.60
CA SER A 814 32.18 29.68 5.31
C SER A 814 32.08 30.23 3.87
N VAL A 815 31.91 29.34 2.90
CA VAL A 815 31.72 29.73 1.49
C VAL A 815 30.43 30.54 1.33
N ALA A 816 29.33 30.05 1.93
CA ALA A 816 28.03 30.70 1.82
C ALA A 816 28.03 32.10 2.42
N LEU A 817 28.47 32.26 3.67
CA LEU A 817 28.44 33.56 4.34
C LEU A 817 29.40 34.56 3.73
N THR A 818 30.57 34.12 3.26
CA THR A 818 31.49 35.00 2.55
C THR A 818 30.84 35.61 1.30
N ARG A 819 30.11 34.80 0.53
CA ARG A 819 29.42 35.30 -0.68
C ARG A 819 28.21 36.16 -0.39
N ILE A 820 27.39 35.76 0.58
CA ILE A 820 26.11 36.41 0.90
C ILE A 820 26.34 37.74 1.62
N LEU A 821 27.24 37.77 2.61
CA LEU A 821 27.51 38.97 3.41
C LEU A 821 28.64 39.82 2.87
N GLY A 822 29.39 39.33 1.88
CA GLY A 822 30.51 40.08 1.25
C GLY A 822 31.70 40.34 2.19
N LYS A 823 31.82 39.57 3.27
CA LYS A 823 32.87 39.75 4.28
C LYS A 823 33.66 38.44 4.44
N PRO A 824 35.00 38.50 4.60
CA PRO A 824 35.79 37.30 4.78
C PRO A 824 35.52 36.64 6.15
N VAL A 825 35.49 35.31 6.15
CA VAL A 825 35.41 34.54 7.40
C VAL A 825 36.78 34.42 8.02
N LYS A 826 36.96 34.97 9.24
CA LYS A 826 38.20 34.91 10.01
C LYS A 826 38.49 33.52 10.56
N GLU A 827 37.47 32.91 11.15
CA GLU A 827 37.56 31.61 11.79
C GLU A 827 36.16 30.95 11.94
N THR A 828 36.16 29.64 12.07
CA THR A 828 34.95 28.88 12.31
C THR A 828 35.16 28.00 13.53
N ILE A 829 34.25 28.10 14.49
CA ILE A 829 34.34 27.48 15.82
C ILE A 829 33.21 26.44 15.96
N LEU A 830 33.56 25.21 16.21
CA LEU A 830 32.65 24.17 16.70
C LEU A 830 32.68 24.25 18.25
N TYR A 831 31.52 24.50 18.86
CA TYR A 831 31.38 24.54 20.30
C TYR A 831 30.50 23.42 20.85
N PHE A 832 31.10 22.53 21.64
CA PHE A 832 30.43 21.35 22.21
C PHE A 832 29.81 21.70 23.57
N LEU A 833 28.51 22.03 23.55
CA LEU A 833 27.74 22.52 24.70
C LEU A 833 27.72 21.55 25.89
N SER A 834 27.83 20.25 25.66
CA SER A 834 27.78 19.25 26.73
C SER A 834 29.02 19.21 27.63
N CYS A 835 30.19 19.56 27.08
CA CYS A 835 31.49 19.40 27.72
C CYS A 835 32.35 20.68 27.81
N ASP A 836 31.79 21.82 27.33
CA ASP A 836 32.45 23.14 27.34
C ASP A 836 33.81 23.12 26.64
N ARG A 837 33.83 22.53 25.45
CA ARG A 837 35.04 22.48 24.61
C ARG A 837 34.77 23.14 23.26
N SER A 838 35.77 23.82 22.76
CA SER A 838 35.74 24.42 21.43
C SER A 838 36.87 23.89 20.56
N SER A 839 36.61 23.82 19.27
CA SER A 839 37.62 23.51 18.27
C SER A 839 37.52 24.49 17.11
N VAL A 840 38.67 25.08 16.73
CA VAL A 840 38.72 25.98 15.58
C VAL A 840 39.05 25.16 14.35
N VAL A 841 38.13 25.21 13.39
CA VAL A 841 38.35 24.59 12.06
C VAL A 841 39.16 25.57 11.24
N LYS A 842 40.41 25.24 10.99
CA LYS A 842 41.28 26.06 10.09
C LYS A 842 40.77 25.91 8.68
N GLN A 843 40.61 27.03 7.98
CA GLN A 843 40.37 27.01 6.53
C GLN A 843 41.55 26.32 5.84
N ILE A 844 41.29 25.25 5.09
CA ILE A 844 42.21 24.61 4.17
C ILE A 844 41.96 25.21 2.78
#